data_a64f306516e93589da24ce238592d2fd
#
_entry.id   a64f306516e93589da24ce238592d2fd
#
_cell.length_a   1.000
_cell.length_b   1.000
_cell.length_c   1.000
_cell.angle_alpha   90.00
_cell.angle_beta   90.00
_cell.angle_gamma   90.00
#
_symmetry.space_group_name_H-M   'P 1'
#
loop_
_entity.id
_entity.type
_entity.pdbx_description
1 polymer ?
#
loop_
_entity_poly.entity_id
_entity_poly.type
_entity_poly.pdbx_seq_one_letter_code
_entity_poly.pdbx_strand_id
1 'polypeptide(L)'
;VTAKITLMTADSVVIDTITAQIEEMPYDIGYHKAYYEFKDAVTSKGKYIIKAEKEGYDVCYMNCELRSTREDYIGVKQIRMTKIVEHELQEVTVVASKVKMVMKGDTIVYNADAFNLAEGNMLDALIARLPGAKLEKDGRIYVNGRFIQSLLVNGQEFFAGNPKLALENLPAYTVNKIKVYNKAGIKSRLMERNMGDNTYVMDVRLKREYATGYMGDLEAGGGTQKRYKLRGFAMKFSDKERMGAFFNINNLNDNQRAELTGEWEPQEVGNGLLTVKNAGVSYVRFLNNERSWVSTGNTWQHISTDNESVTHTQTYLPEGNSFLHNHSKQLNSSDKWESINRLSIDKTNYSTSNSLSISYLRNNGFGSMNSATANETTKLNTLLSRNSLESSDFNFDFSTDNYVKYITDLIRGDFSVSYNRNKQKQFMLNNIQYFQGGQPNDYRNNYFDMPNQKLKLSAGVGYDINIRKTTFAPSYSYTYTYNKASNLLYRLDWLAGRDINQFNVLPSASNVLLSVLDNNNSYRFNEYRNEHRFNFKYFNRKIKVLNSFVSLNLPLRLLNADFHYYGISEQRFSRRKLFFEPNIELYHWDENVSWVFTARMNSDFPTLLATADYRNDSDPLNIRLGNKNLRNLHHYDVDANVTINGEKEQTISLSANYHRTDNQVAYALIFDNATGISTIYPTSVNGNWNTKFEVEFKRALDKANKILFSNNFSTNYNHSVDMVSITGSTETLRSVVNNWEFGDELKVNYRLNDNYEFTFHTGEKYYLINSARVGFENIKASDYNIGLNAQIVLPWELQLTTDMTMFARRGYQQSEMNTTDWIWNVQLARTFLKGHLTAKLQGFDLLQELSNIRYVINSQGRTEMWNNSIPRYVMLSLAWKFNINPKKK
;
A
#
# COMPACT_ATOMS: atom_id res chain seq x y z
N VAL A 1 44.30 7.24 -2.57
CA VAL A 1 43.03 6.57 -2.95
C VAL A 1 43.32 5.78 -4.21
N THR A 2 43.15 4.47 -4.16
CA THR A 2 43.49 3.51 -5.20
C THR A 2 42.33 3.34 -6.19
N ALA A 3 42.59 3.13 -7.48
CA ALA A 3 41.60 2.85 -8.51
C ALA A 3 41.17 1.38 -8.49
N LYS A 4 39.90 1.10 -8.72
CA LYS A 4 39.35 -0.23 -8.92
C LYS A 4 39.48 -0.59 -10.39
N ILE A 5 40.18 -1.71 -10.70
CA ILE A 5 40.39 -2.21 -12.04
C ILE A 5 39.62 -3.50 -12.22
N THR A 6 38.78 -3.57 -13.25
CA THR A 6 37.92 -4.72 -13.54
C THR A 6 38.23 -5.26 -14.93
N LEU A 7 38.55 -6.53 -15.02
CA LEU A 7 38.76 -7.26 -16.27
C LEU A 7 37.44 -7.92 -16.70
N MET A 8 37.06 -7.72 -17.96
CA MET A 8 35.82 -8.22 -18.53
C MET A 8 36.04 -8.89 -19.88
N THR A 9 35.15 -9.78 -20.27
CA THR A 9 35.05 -10.28 -21.66
C THR A 9 34.59 -9.17 -22.59
N ALA A 10 34.71 -9.39 -23.91
CA ALA A 10 34.19 -8.46 -24.92
C ALA A 10 32.68 -8.17 -24.76
N ASP A 11 31.93 -9.10 -24.16
CA ASP A 11 30.47 -8.98 -23.88
C ASP A 11 30.21 -8.37 -22.48
N SER A 12 31.21 -7.69 -21.89
CA SER A 12 31.14 -6.99 -20.60
C SER A 12 30.82 -7.89 -19.37
N VAL A 13 31.13 -9.21 -19.48
CA VAL A 13 31.02 -10.12 -18.32
C VAL A 13 32.28 -9.99 -17.50
N VAL A 14 32.16 -9.66 -16.22
CA VAL A 14 33.28 -9.51 -15.28
C VAL A 14 33.97 -10.85 -15.07
N ILE A 15 35.29 -10.87 -15.29
CA ILE A 15 36.17 -12.02 -15.07
C ILE A 15 36.82 -11.89 -13.70
N ASP A 16 37.45 -10.74 -13.43
CA ASP A 16 38.15 -10.46 -12.19
C ASP A 16 38.15 -8.96 -11.87
N THR A 17 38.35 -8.62 -10.59
CA THR A 17 38.39 -7.23 -10.12
C THR A 17 39.43 -7.09 -9.03
N ILE A 18 40.36 -6.19 -9.25
CA ILE A 18 41.46 -5.89 -8.33
C ILE A 18 41.52 -4.39 -8.02
N THR A 19 42.28 -4.05 -7.00
CA THR A 19 42.56 -2.65 -6.64
C THR A 19 44.00 -2.34 -7.05
N ALA A 20 44.19 -1.31 -7.87
CA ALA A 20 45.53 -0.88 -8.30
C ALA A 20 46.38 -0.41 -7.10
N GLN A 21 47.65 -0.84 -7.03
CA GLN A 21 48.58 -0.43 -5.97
C GLN A 21 49.31 0.85 -6.40
N ILE A 22 49.44 1.81 -5.48
CA ILE A 22 50.15 3.06 -5.74
C ILE A 22 51.65 2.78 -5.71
N GLU A 23 52.36 3.21 -6.76
CA GLU A 23 53.82 3.25 -6.79
C GLU A 23 54.28 4.56 -6.13
N GLU A 24 55.01 4.49 -5.03
CA GLU A 24 55.63 5.65 -4.41
C GLU A 24 56.77 6.14 -5.28
N MET A 25 56.64 7.30 -5.89
CA MET A 25 57.70 7.94 -6.69
C MET A 25 58.51 8.90 -5.81
N PRO A 26 59.84 8.89 -5.91
CA PRO A 26 60.71 9.71 -5.04
C PRO A 26 60.65 11.22 -5.29
N TYR A 27 59.90 11.70 -6.31
CA TYR A 27 59.71 13.13 -6.62
C TYR A 27 58.28 13.38 -7.02
N ASP A 28 57.66 14.40 -6.46
CA ASP A 28 56.32 14.81 -6.79
C ASP A 28 56.28 15.57 -8.13
N ILE A 29 55.98 14.87 -9.20
CA ILE A 29 55.83 15.41 -10.55
C ILE A 29 54.35 15.66 -10.95
N GLY A 30 53.46 15.71 -9.99
CA GLY A 30 52.04 15.97 -10.21
C GLY A 30 51.22 14.81 -10.84
N TYR A 31 51.83 13.62 -11.00
CA TYR A 31 51.18 12.43 -11.49
C TYR A 31 51.37 11.27 -10.49
N HIS A 32 50.27 10.64 -10.11
CA HIS A 32 50.29 9.41 -9.33
C HIS A 32 50.18 8.23 -10.29
N LYS A 33 51.16 7.34 -10.32
CA LYS A 33 51.08 6.06 -11.03
C LYS A 33 50.59 4.99 -10.08
N ALA A 34 49.71 4.12 -10.57
CA ALA A 34 49.29 2.91 -9.88
C ALA A 34 49.51 1.71 -10.82
N TYR A 35 49.90 0.63 -10.23
CA TYR A 35 50.20 -0.63 -10.92
C TYR A 35 49.10 -1.64 -10.61
N TYR A 36 48.76 -2.46 -11.59
CA TYR A 36 47.77 -3.52 -11.45
C TYR A 36 48.14 -4.74 -12.26
N GLU A 37 47.84 -5.93 -11.75
CA GLU A 37 48.16 -7.22 -12.36
C GLU A 37 47.01 -8.20 -12.09
N PHE A 38 46.50 -8.84 -13.13
CA PHE A 38 45.56 -9.95 -13.03
C PHE A 38 46.32 -11.25 -13.15
N LYS A 39 46.42 -12.03 -12.07
CA LYS A 39 47.12 -13.32 -12.04
C LYS A 39 46.15 -14.43 -12.41
N ASP A 40 46.51 -15.26 -13.38
CA ASP A 40 45.77 -16.45 -13.82
C ASP A 40 44.28 -16.17 -14.17
N ALA A 41 43.91 -14.91 -14.44
CA ALA A 41 42.52 -14.51 -14.66
C ALA A 41 42.01 -14.89 -16.05
N VAL A 42 42.90 -15.12 -17.03
CA VAL A 42 42.52 -15.39 -18.42
C VAL A 42 43.33 -16.59 -18.97
N THR A 43 42.59 -17.62 -19.37
CA THR A 43 43.20 -18.88 -19.90
C THR A 43 42.94 -19.11 -21.39
N SER A 44 42.21 -18.22 -22.06
CA SER A 44 41.81 -18.37 -23.46
C SER A 44 42.14 -17.14 -24.29
N LYS A 45 42.53 -17.34 -25.57
CA LYS A 45 42.71 -16.26 -26.54
C LYS A 45 41.40 -15.52 -26.77
N GLY A 46 41.46 -14.21 -26.90
CA GLY A 46 40.24 -13.40 -27.11
C GLY A 46 40.46 -11.91 -26.91
N LYS A 47 39.39 -11.17 -27.11
CA LYS A 47 39.30 -9.73 -26.80
C LYS A 47 38.74 -9.54 -25.41
N TYR A 48 39.33 -8.64 -24.65
CA TYR A 48 38.96 -8.33 -23.27
C TYR A 48 38.88 -6.82 -23.09
N ILE A 49 38.15 -6.39 -22.08
CA ILE A 49 37.97 -4.99 -21.71
C ILE A 49 38.47 -4.82 -20.28
N ILE A 50 39.37 -3.84 -20.09
CA ILE A 50 39.78 -3.41 -18.75
C ILE A 50 39.07 -2.10 -18.44
N LYS A 51 38.30 -2.06 -17.33
CA LYS A 51 37.60 -0.91 -16.81
C LYS A 51 38.36 -0.38 -15.60
N ALA A 52 38.63 0.92 -15.56
CA ALA A 52 39.21 1.60 -14.41
C ALA A 52 38.23 2.59 -13.83
N GLU A 53 37.96 2.50 -12.50
CA GLU A 53 37.05 3.33 -11.76
C GLU A 53 37.73 3.93 -10.53
N LYS A 54 37.54 5.22 -10.32
CA LYS A 54 37.98 5.96 -9.13
C LYS A 54 37.02 7.12 -8.86
N GLU A 55 36.69 7.32 -7.60
CA GLU A 55 35.86 8.44 -7.21
C GLU A 55 36.50 9.79 -7.57
N GLY A 56 35.73 10.64 -8.23
CA GLY A 56 36.19 11.94 -8.74
C GLY A 56 36.92 11.90 -10.09
N TYR A 57 36.95 10.75 -10.78
CA TYR A 57 37.53 10.60 -12.11
C TYR A 57 36.55 9.95 -13.09
N ASP A 58 36.65 10.27 -14.36
CA ASP A 58 35.90 9.59 -15.41
C ASP A 58 36.21 8.12 -15.46
N VAL A 59 35.18 7.28 -15.67
CA VAL A 59 35.41 5.83 -15.85
C VAL A 59 36.07 5.59 -17.19
N CYS A 60 37.19 4.90 -17.18
CA CYS A 60 37.98 4.59 -18.39
C CYS A 60 37.81 3.13 -18.77
N TYR A 61 37.68 2.87 -20.09
CA TYR A 61 37.63 1.55 -20.67
C TYR A 61 38.80 1.39 -21.64
N MET A 62 39.47 0.24 -21.62
CA MET A 62 40.55 -0.08 -22.51
C MET A 62 40.33 -1.48 -23.06
N ASN A 63 40.36 -1.61 -24.38
CA ASN A 63 40.30 -2.89 -25.03
C ASN A 63 41.70 -3.51 -25.06
N CYS A 64 41.85 -4.77 -24.72
CA CYS A 64 43.08 -5.56 -24.85
C CYS A 64 42.77 -6.89 -25.56
N GLU A 65 43.75 -7.41 -26.27
CA GLU A 65 43.61 -8.65 -27.04
C GLU A 65 44.71 -9.64 -26.63
N LEU A 66 44.27 -10.80 -26.16
CA LEU A 66 45.18 -11.93 -25.87
C LEU A 66 45.36 -12.79 -27.12
N ARG A 67 46.51 -12.67 -27.78
CA ARG A 67 46.82 -13.40 -29.03
C ARG A 67 47.50 -14.72 -28.81
N SER A 68 48.21 -14.87 -27.70
CA SER A 68 48.96 -16.07 -27.34
C SER A 68 48.74 -16.40 -25.86
N THR A 69 48.60 -17.67 -25.52
CA THR A 69 48.55 -18.19 -24.14
C THR A 69 49.88 -18.79 -23.68
N ARG A 70 50.96 -18.54 -24.46
CA ARG A 70 52.34 -19.05 -24.17
C ARG A 70 53.23 -17.98 -23.55
N GLU A 71 52.75 -16.78 -23.40
CA GLU A 71 53.46 -15.68 -22.77
C GLU A 71 53.09 -15.62 -21.29
N ASP A 72 54.15 -15.64 -20.44
CA ASP A 72 53.95 -15.57 -18.99
C ASP A 72 53.50 -14.18 -18.53
N TYR A 73 53.63 -13.17 -19.39
CA TYR A 73 53.29 -11.77 -19.09
C TYR A 73 52.78 -11.02 -20.33
N ILE A 74 51.65 -10.34 -20.19
CA ILE A 74 51.11 -9.47 -21.25
C ILE A 74 50.97 -8.05 -20.73
N GLY A 75 51.84 -7.18 -21.21
CA GLY A 75 51.80 -5.76 -20.93
C GLY A 75 50.64 -5.08 -21.67
N VAL A 76 49.76 -4.41 -20.94
CA VAL A 76 48.71 -3.58 -21.50
C VAL A 76 49.08 -2.11 -21.49
N LYS A 77 48.46 -1.32 -22.38
CA LYS A 77 48.71 0.13 -22.42
C LYS A 77 48.34 0.82 -21.12
N GLN A 78 49.01 1.92 -20.78
CA GLN A 78 48.66 2.73 -19.61
C GLN A 78 47.28 3.32 -19.74
N ILE A 79 46.45 3.16 -18.71
CA ILE A 79 45.12 3.83 -18.58
C ILE A 79 45.36 5.19 -17.93
N ARG A 80 44.96 6.26 -18.61
CA ARG A 80 44.98 7.64 -18.06
C ARG A 80 43.58 8.00 -17.65
N MET A 81 43.35 8.27 -16.37
CA MET A 81 42.06 8.71 -15.83
C MET A 81 42.04 10.24 -15.74
N THR A 82 41.02 10.86 -16.28
CA THR A 82 40.83 12.31 -16.22
C THR A 82 40.00 12.66 -14.97
N LYS A 83 40.55 13.59 -14.19
CA LYS A 83 39.77 14.11 -13.03
C LYS A 83 38.56 14.86 -13.53
N ILE A 84 37.40 14.61 -12.96
CA ILE A 84 36.17 15.35 -13.23
C ILE A 84 36.40 16.78 -12.71
N VAL A 85 36.70 17.70 -13.60
CA VAL A 85 36.74 19.14 -13.31
C VAL A 85 35.34 19.66 -13.56
N GLU A 86 34.62 19.99 -12.49
CA GLU A 86 33.35 20.73 -12.61
C GLU A 86 33.66 22.14 -13.14
N HIS A 87 33.52 22.36 -14.43
CA HIS A 87 33.44 23.69 -14.99
C HIS A 87 32.00 24.20 -14.72
N GLU A 88 31.85 25.23 -13.94
CA GLU A 88 30.66 26.10 -13.99
C GLU A 88 30.59 26.68 -15.40
N LEU A 89 29.85 26.06 -16.28
CA LEU A 89 29.43 26.64 -17.54
C LEU A 89 28.46 27.76 -17.23
N GLN A 90 28.81 28.95 -17.64
CA GLN A 90 27.89 30.08 -17.71
C GLN A 90 26.62 29.65 -18.44
N GLU A 91 25.49 30.03 -17.90
CA GLU A 91 24.13 29.72 -18.33
C GLU A 91 23.96 29.99 -19.84
N VAL A 92 24.11 28.99 -20.65
CA VAL A 92 23.60 28.96 -22.01
C VAL A 92 22.13 28.52 -21.88
N THR A 93 21.22 29.47 -22.05
CA THR A 93 19.77 29.19 -22.10
C THR A 93 19.47 28.34 -23.33
N VAL A 94 19.74 27.07 -23.30
CA VAL A 94 19.22 26.11 -24.26
C VAL A 94 17.78 25.82 -23.88
N VAL A 95 16.85 26.35 -24.64
CA VAL A 95 15.42 26.03 -24.58
C VAL A 95 15.22 24.60 -25.13
N ALA A 96 15.74 23.62 -24.43
CA ALA A 96 15.43 22.22 -24.67
C ALA A 96 14.53 21.75 -23.51
N SER A 97 13.41 21.13 -23.82
CA SER A 97 12.55 20.51 -22.81
C SER A 97 13.39 19.50 -22.02
N LYS A 98 13.43 19.66 -20.69
CA LYS A 98 14.16 18.74 -19.81
C LYS A 98 13.61 17.33 -19.97
N VAL A 99 14.47 16.37 -20.30
CA VAL A 99 14.08 14.95 -20.45
C VAL A 99 13.54 14.47 -19.10
N LYS A 100 12.28 14.02 -19.08
CA LYS A 100 11.59 13.58 -17.86
C LYS A 100 12.12 12.24 -17.33
N MET A 101 12.44 11.30 -18.23
CA MET A 101 12.84 9.93 -17.89
C MET A 101 13.96 9.44 -18.80
N VAL A 102 14.95 8.76 -18.23
CA VAL A 102 16.05 8.10 -18.96
C VAL A 102 16.27 6.72 -18.37
N MET A 103 16.42 5.72 -19.24
CA MET A 103 16.90 4.40 -18.84
C MET A 103 18.43 4.39 -18.82
N LYS A 104 19.03 3.90 -17.74
CA LYS A 104 20.47 3.67 -17.59
C LYS A 104 20.72 2.23 -17.15
N GLY A 105 20.95 1.34 -18.12
CA GLY A 105 20.97 -0.10 -17.87
C GLY A 105 19.60 -0.56 -17.34
N ASP A 106 19.59 -1.19 -16.17
CA ASP A 106 18.38 -1.66 -15.47
C ASP A 106 17.71 -0.59 -14.57
N THR A 107 18.23 0.64 -14.57
CA THR A 107 17.78 1.73 -13.70
C THR A 107 16.97 2.76 -14.48
N ILE A 108 15.75 3.01 -14.05
CA ILE A 108 14.95 4.14 -14.52
C ILE A 108 15.37 5.39 -13.74
N VAL A 109 15.70 6.46 -14.44
CA VAL A 109 16.08 7.75 -13.83
C VAL A 109 15.09 8.82 -14.26
N TYR A 110 14.33 9.35 -13.33
CA TYR A 110 13.46 10.50 -13.52
C TYR A 110 14.17 11.78 -13.07
N ASN A 111 14.07 12.83 -13.87
CA ASN A 111 14.58 14.15 -13.53
C ASN A 111 13.48 14.97 -12.86
N ALA A 112 13.58 15.22 -11.56
CA ALA A 112 12.53 15.92 -10.80
C ALA A 112 12.26 17.34 -11.32
N ASP A 113 13.31 18.06 -11.75
CA ASP A 113 13.17 19.42 -12.29
C ASP A 113 12.47 19.47 -13.67
N ALA A 114 12.19 18.31 -14.27
CA ALA A 114 11.42 18.22 -15.50
C ALA A 114 9.90 18.22 -15.27
N PHE A 115 9.46 18.09 -14.01
CA PHE A 115 8.05 18.09 -13.62
C PHE A 115 7.71 19.44 -12.98
N ASN A 116 6.72 20.12 -13.53
CA ASN A 116 6.25 21.38 -12.97
C ASN A 116 5.27 21.09 -11.82
N LEU A 117 5.64 21.44 -10.61
CA LEU A 117 4.84 21.22 -9.43
C LEU A 117 4.52 22.56 -8.77
N ALA A 118 3.28 22.69 -8.31
CA ALA A 118 2.87 23.85 -7.55
C ALA A 118 3.72 24.00 -6.27
N GLU A 119 3.91 25.23 -5.84
CA GLU A 119 4.61 25.51 -4.59
C GLU A 119 3.92 24.82 -3.39
N GLY A 120 4.72 24.12 -2.59
CA GLY A 120 4.25 23.38 -1.41
C GLY A 120 3.92 21.92 -1.66
N ASN A 121 3.99 21.43 -2.89
CA ASN A 121 3.79 20.02 -3.18
C ASN A 121 4.87 19.14 -2.52
N MET A 122 4.45 17.97 -2.06
CA MET A 122 5.33 16.97 -1.47
C MET A 122 5.75 15.90 -2.48
N LEU A 123 6.51 14.95 -2.00
CA LEU A 123 7.06 13.88 -2.82
C LEU A 123 5.96 13.03 -3.49
N ASP A 124 4.82 12.83 -2.84
CA ASP A 124 3.66 12.12 -3.39
C ASP A 124 3.18 12.74 -4.71
N ALA A 125 3.03 14.06 -4.75
CA ALA A 125 2.63 14.79 -5.95
C ALA A 125 3.65 14.66 -7.09
N LEU A 126 4.94 14.58 -6.77
CA LEU A 126 5.98 14.32 -7.77
C LEU A 126 5.87 12.90 -8.30
N ILE A 127 5.72 11.90 -7.41
CA ILE A 127 5.65 10.49 -7.79
C ILE A 127 4.40 10.20 -8.63
N ALA A 128 3.26 10.78 -8.29
CA ALA A 128 2.02 10.62 -9.05
C ALA A 128 2.14 11.10 -10.52
N ARG A 129 3.09 11.99 -10.81
CA ARG A 129 3.36 12.52 -12.17
C ARG A 129 4.46 11.77 -12.93
N LEU A 130 5.14 10.81 -12.30
CA LEU A 130 6.21 10.07 -12.97
C LEU A 130 5.62 9.13 -14.03
N PRO A 131 6.16 9.11 -15.25
CA PRO A 131 5.76 8.14 -16.27
C PRO A 131 5.91 6.69 -15.76
N GLY A 132 4.87 5.86 -15.94
CA GLY A 132 4.85 4.47 -15.48
C GLY A 132 4.69 4.29 -13.97
N ALA A 133 4.63 5.36 -13.18
CA ALA A 133 4.38 5.26 -11.75
C ALA A 133 2.88 5.35 -11.43
N LYS A 134 2.44 4.53 -10.47
CA LYS A 134 1.11 4.55 -9.87
C LYS A 134 1.27 4.61 -8.36
N LEU A 135 0.68 5.64 -7.75
CA LEU A 135 0.63 5.80 -6.30
C LEU A 135 -0.78 5.44 -5.83
N GLU A 136 -0.88 4.42 -4.99
CA GLU A 136 -2.14 4.02 -4.37
C GLU A 136 -2.46 4.90 -3.15
N LYS A 137 -3.74 4.98 -2.78
CA LYS A 137 -4.22 5.79 -1.64
C LYS A 137 -3.58 5.43 -0.29
N ASP A 138 -3.16 4.19 -0.12
CA ASP A 138 -2.47 3.70 1.08
C ASP A 138 -0.95 3.99 1.09
N GLY A 139 -0.43 4.67 0.07
CA GLY A 139 0.98 5.00 -0.09
C GLY A 139 1.82 3.93 -0.79
N ARG A 140 1.21 2.85 -1.28
CA ARG A 140 1.90 1.86 -2.12
C ARG A 140 2.22 2.45 -3.47
N ILE A 141 3.46 2.25 -3.91
CA ILE A 141 3.98 2.75 -5.19
C ILE A 141 4.20 1.57 -6.11
N TYR A 142 3.73 1.69 -7.34
CA TYR A 142 4.05 0.77 -8.42
C TYR A 142 4.77 1.54 -9.53
N VAL A 143 5.76 0.95 -10.15
CA VAL A 143 6.43 1.50 -11.34
C VAL A 143 6.45 0.42 -12.39
N ASN A 144 5.89 0.72 -13.55
CA ASN A 144 5.69 -0.23 -14.65
C ASN A 144 4.99 -1.52 -14.16
N GLY A 145 3.88 -1.35 -13.41
CA GLY A 145 3.09 -2.45 -12.85
C GLY A 145 3.76 -3.23 -11.72
N ARG A 146 5.02 -2.93 -11.37
CA ARG A 146 5.77 -3.63 -10.33
C ARG A 146 5.79 -2.85 -9.02
N PHE A 147 5.47 -3.52 -7.92
CA PHE A 147 5.45 -2.93 -6.58
C PHE A 147 6.83 -2.48 -6.11
N ILE A 148 6.94 -1.25 -5.63
CA ILE A 148 8.14 -0.70 -4.99
C ILE A 148 8.16 -1.17 -3.53
N GLN A 149 9.08 -2.06 -3.22
CA GLN A 149 9.20 -2.66 -1.89
C GLN A 149 9.78 -1.70 -0.85
N SER A 150 10.60 -0.72 -1.28
CA SER A 150 11.18 0.26 -0.37
C SER A 150 11.40 1.60 -1.07
N LEU A 151 10.99 2.68 -0.40
CA LEU A 151 11.27 4.06 -0.77
C LEU A 151 12.51 4.52 -0.02
N LEU A 152 13.55 4.90 -0.75
CA LEU A 152 14.83 5.35 -0.22
C LEU A 152 14.99 6.86 -0.40
N VAL A 153 15.70 7.50 0.50
CA VAL A 153 16.18 8.88 0.35
C VAL A 153 17.70 8.86 0.42
N ASN A 154 18.35 9.29 -0.67
CA ASN A 154 19.82 9.19 -0.85
C ASN A 154 20.35 7.78 -0.53
N GLY A 155 19.69 6.73 -1.06
CA GLY A 155 20.12 5.35 -0.98
C GLY A 155 19.75 4.59 0.29
N GLN A 156 19.09 5.23 1.26
CA GLN A 156 18.75 4.61 2.55
C GLN A 156 17.27 4.79 2.89
N GLU A 157 16.72 3.86 3.65
CA GLU A 157 15.37 3.96 4.19
C GLU A 157 15.24 5.18 5.11
N PHE A 158 14.11 5.84 5.04
CA PHE A 158 13.78 7.01 5.84
C PHE A 158 12.49 6.74 6.64
N PHE A 159 12.32 7.34 7.82
CA PHE A 159 11.22 7.07 8.74
C PHE A 159 11.00 5.57 9.02
N ALA A 160 12.09 4.86 9.33
CA ALA A 160 12.09 3.41 9.57
C ALA A 160 11.42 2.59 8.44
N GLY A 161 11.57 3.06 7.18
CA GLY A 161 11.02 2.40 6.00
C GLY A 161 9.52 2.60 5.79
N ASN A 162 8.90 3.57 6.46
CA ASN A 162 7.52 3.95 6.16
C ASN A 162 7.49 4.90 4.94
N PRO A 163 7.10 4.43 3.74
CA PRO A 163 7.13 5.25 2.54
C PRO A 163 6.13 6.40 2.62
N LYS A 164 5.00 6.20 3.28
CA LYS A 164 3.93 7.18 3.41
C LYS A 164 4.41 8.44 4.10
N LEU A 165 5.20 8.31 5.18
CA LEU A 165 5.75 9.46 5.88
C LEU A 165 6.74 10.27 5.01
N ALA A 166 7.54 9.61 4.17
CA ALA A 166 8.42 10.30 3.25
C ALA A 166 7.63 10.99 2.13
N LEU A 167 6.62 10.32 1.58
CA LEU A 167 5.74 10.84 0.54
C LEU A 167 5.07 12.15 0.95
N GLU A 168 4.61 12.21 2.17
CA GLU A 168 3.75 13.28 2.68
C GLU A 168 4.53 14.44 3.30
N ASN A 169 5.79 14.20 3.67
CA ASN A 169 6.57 15.18 4.42
C ASN A 169 7.86 15.65 3.74
N LEU A 170 8.33 14.98 2.68
CA LEU A 170 9.50 15.41 1.92
C LEU A 170 9.06 16.38 0.80
N PRO A 171 9.45 17.67 0.87
CA PRO A 171 9.04 18.62 -0.14
C PRO A 171 9.62 18.29 -1.52
N ALA A 172 8.79 18.30 -2.55
CA ALA A 172 9.17 17.95 -3.93
C ALA A 172 10.31 18.83 -4.47
N TYR A 173 10.38 20.10 -4.10
CA TYR A 173 11.43 21.03 -4.53
C TYR A 173 12.85 20.63 -4.09
N THR A 174 12.96 19.78 -3.05
CA THR A 174 14.26 19.29 -2.55
C THR A 174 14.84 18.16 -3.41
N VAL A 175 14.02 17.57 -4.27
CA VAL A 175 14.38 16.40 -5.07
C VAL A 175 15.09 16.82 -6.36
N ASN A 176 16.21 16.17 -6.66
CA ASN A 176 16.94 16.30 -7.93
C ASN A 176 16.50 15.22 -8.92
N LYS A 177 16.62 13.94 -8.50
CA LYS A 177 16.34 12.77 -9.34
C LYS A 177 15.65 11.69 -8.54
N ILE A 178 14.84 10.90 -9.21
CA ILE A 178 14.31 9.66 -8.65
C ILE A 178 14.85 8.51 -9.49
N LYS A 179 15.46 7.51 -8.83
CA LYS A 179 15.99 6.32 -9.46
C LYS A 179 15.17 5.11 -9.05
N VAL A 180 14.78 4.29 -10.01
CA VAL A 180 14.08 3.03 -9.74
C VAL A 180 14.92 1.88 -10.28
N TYR A 181 15.29 0.97 -9.40
CA TYR A 181 16.22 -0.12 -9.73
C TYR A 181 16.09 -1.32 -8.79
N ASN A 182 16.69 -2.44 -9.18
CA ASN A 182 16.81 -3.62 -8.34
C ASN A 182 18.01 -3.48 -7.39
N LYS A 183 17.75 -3.17 -6.11
CA LYS A 183 18.77 -3.10 -5.06
C LYS A 183 19.12 -4.52 -4.60
N ALA A 184 20.39 -4.85 -4.54
CA ALA A 184 20.87 -6.13 -4.03
C ALA A 184 20.43 -6.35 -2.58
N GLY A 185 19.78 -7.48 -2.33
CA GLY A 185 19.38 -7.91 -1.00
C GLY A 185 20.58 -8.36 -0.15
N ILE A 186 20.34 -8.74 1.09
CA ILE A 186 21.40 -9.15 2.04
C ILE A 186 22.16 -10.36 1.51
N LYS A 187 21.45 -11.37 1.01
CA LYS A 187 22.07 -12.58 0.45
C LYS A 187 22.97 -12.26 -0.76
N SER A 188 22.43 -11.45 -1.69
CA SER A 188 23.15 -11.05 -2.90
C SER A 188 24.41 -10.25 -2.57
N ARG A 189 24.36 -9.39 -1.55
CA ARG A 189 25.53 -8.64 -1.09
C ARG A 189 26.58 -9.55 -0.44
N LEU A 190 26.17 -10.44 0.48
CA LEU A 190 27.07 -11.38 1.16
C LEU A 190 27.75 -12.32 0.15
N MET A 191 27.00 -12.77 -0.85
CA MET A 191 27.50 -13.71 -1.85
C MET A 191 28.13 -13.03 -3.06
N GLU A 192 28.09 -11.67 -3.12
CA GLU A 192 28.62 -10.84 -4.23
C GLU A 192 28.05 -11.23 -5.60
N ARG A 193 26.81 -11.73 -5.61
CA ARG A 193 26.09 -12.18 -6.81
C ARG A 193 24.58 -12.17 -6.57
N ASN A 194 23.78 -12.10 -7.63
CA ASN A 194 22.33 -12.15 -7.51
C ASN A 194 21.86 -13.50 -6.95
N MET A 195 21.27 -13.48 -5.76
CA MET A 195 20.72 -14.65 -5.05
C MET A 195 19.19 -14.73 -5.14
N GLY A 196 18.55 -13.88 -5.97
CA GLY A 196 17.09 -13.80 -6.10
C GLY A 196 16.43 -13.13 -4.91
N ASP A 197 17.14 -12.31 -4.15
CA ASP A 197 16.64 -11.52 -3.02
C ASP A 197 16.73 -10.00 -3.30
N ASN A 198 16.93 -9.62 -4.57
CA ASN A 198 16.96 -8.23 -4.96
C ASN A 198 15.58 -7.61 -4.73
N THR A 199 15.58 -6.40 -4.19
CA THR A 199 14.37 -5.62 -3.92
C THR A 199 14.22 -4.51 -4.95
N TYR A 200 13.02 -4.34 -5.50
CA TYR A 200 12.74 -3.24 -6.42
C TYR A 200 12.46 -1.98 -5.61
N VAL A 201 13.33 -0.99 -5.74
CA VAL A 201 13.33 0.20 -4.88
C VAL A 201 13.21 1.47 -5.70
N MET A 202 12.61 2.48 -5.09
CA MET A 202 12.61 3.85 -5.56
C MET A 202 13.52 4.68 -4.66
N ASP A 203 14.56 5.31 -5.23
CA ASP A 203 15.57 6.07 -4.51
C ASP A 203 15.48 7.55 -4.89
N VAL A 204 15.00 8.35 -3.99
CA VAL A 204 14.87 9.80 -4.09
C VAL A 204 16.21 10.45 -3.79
N ARG A 205 16.84 11.05 -4.80
CA ARG A 205 18.09 11.79 -4.67
C ARG A 205 17.81 13.27 -4.48
N LEU A 206 18.23 13.80 -3.35
CA LEU A 206 18.08 15.22 -3.05
C LEU A 206 19.07 16.08 -3.83
N LYS A 207 18.72 17.33 -4.07
CA LYS A 207 19.64 18.34 -4.58
C LYS A 207 20.81 18.51 -3.59
N ARG A 208 21.97 18.90 -4.10
CA ARG A 208 23.20 18.98 -3.31
C ARG A 208 23.06 19.89 -2.08
N GLU A 209 22.33 20.97 -2.23
CA GLU A 209 22.03 21.95 -1.17
C GLU A 209 21.16 21.39 -0.03
N TYR A 210 20.42 20.28 -0.28
CA TYR A 210 19.58 19.59 0.71
C TYR A 210 20.15 18.24 1.13
N ALA A 211 21.27 17.81 0.54
CA ALA A 211 21.87 16.51 0.83
C ALA A 211 22.71 16.50 2.12
N THR A 212 23.17 17.67 2.57
CA THR A 212 23.94 17.85 3.83
C THR A 212 23.47 19.11 4.52
N GLY A 213 23.33 19.06 5.87
CA GLY A 213 22.90 20.21 6.67
C GLY A 213 21.53 20.06 7.29
N TYR A 214 20.87 21.19 7.50
CA TYR A 214 19.53 21.27 8.07
C TYR A 214 18.59 21.90 7.04
N MET A 215 17.43 21.30 6.86
CA MET A 215 16.36 21.90 6.06
C MET A 215 15.03 21.74 6.76
N GLY A 216 14.08 22.61 6.45
CA GLY A 216 12.75 22.51 7.00
C GLY A 216 11.77 23.46 6.33
N ASP A 217 10.50 23.19 6.63
CA ASP A 217 9.35 23.93 6.16
C ASP A 217 8.35 24.06 7.31
N LEU A 218 7.76 25.24 7.47
CA LEU A 218 6.71 25.52 8.44
C LEU A 218 5.58 26.25 7.73
N GLU A 219 4.37 25.69 7.72
CA GLU A 219 3.20 26.26 7.08
C GLU A 219 2.06 26.47 8.08
N ALA A 220 1.45 27.64 8.08
CA ALA A 220 0.25 27.96 8.86
C ALA A 220 -0.81 28.60 7.95
N GLY A 221 -2.04 28.18 8.08
CA GLY A 221 -3.17 28.69 7.30
C GLY A 221 -4.48 28.73 8.08
N GLY A 222 -5.29 29.72 7.74
CA GLY A 222 -6.64 29.89 8.25
C GLY A 222 -7.61 30.24 7.12
N GLY A 223 -8.82 29.75 7.21
CA GLY A 223 -9.81 29.90 6.14
C GLY A 223 -11.24 30.07 6.62
N THR A 224 -12.14 30.20 5.65
CA THR A 224 -13.58 30.22 5.88
C THR A 224 -14.06 28.91 6.50
N GLN A 225 -15.29 28.86 7.01
CA GLN A 225 -15.86 27.64 7.62
C GLN A 225 -15.01 27.07 8.79
N LYS A 226 -14.25 27.95 9.48
CA LYS A 226 -13.34 27.56 10.59
C LYS A 226 -12.26 26.53 10.15
N ARG A 227 -11.86 26.57 8.88
CA ARG A 227 -10.79 25.70 8.38
C ARG A 227 -9.43 26.24 8.81
N TYR A 228 -8.55 25.32 9.19
CA TYR A 228 -7.20 25.63 9.62
C TYR A 228 -6.21 24.54 9.25
N LYS A 229 -4.96 24.92 9.11
CA LYS A 229 -3.82 24.06 8.83
C LYS A 229 -2.60 24.61 9.56
N LEU A 230 -1.88 23.72 10.24
CA LEU A 230 -0.56 23.99 10.79
C LEU A 230 0.31 22.77 10.53
N ARG A 231 1.43 22.96 9.83
CA ARG A 231 2.30 21.90 9.41
C ARG A 231 3.75 22.32 9.57
N GLY A 232 4.60 21.40 9.98
CA GLY A 232 6.03 21.61 10.04
C GLY A 232 6.80 20.34 9.74
N PHE A 233 7.94 20.52 9.11
CA PHE A 233 8.86 19.49 8.75
C PHE A 233 10.29 20.00 8.93
N ALA A 234 11.16 19.18 9.53
CA ALA A 234 12.58 19.47 9.69
C ALA A 234 13.43 18.23 9.49
N MET A 235 14.54 18.37 8.78
CA MET A 235 15.49 17.29 8.55
C MET A 235 16.92 17.75 8.81
N LYS A 236 17.74 16.82 9.30
CA LYS A 236 19.20 16.91 9.34
C LYS A 236 19.80 15.77 8.54
N PHE A 237 20.67 16.08 7.62
CA PHE A 237 21.47 15.12 6.88
C PHE A 237 22.96 15.30 7.18
N SER A 238 23.63 14.18 7.43
CA SER A 238 25.09 14.07 7.42
C SER A 238 25.52 12.68 6.95
N ASP A 239 26.79 12.47 6.70
CA ASP A 239 27.33 11.17 6.29
C ASP A 239 27.15 10.08 7.36
N LYS A 240 27.09 10.48 8.64
CA LYS A 240 27.00 9.54 9.77
C LYS A 240 25.61 9.38 10.34
N GLU A 241 24.71 10.37 10.17
CA GLU A 241 23.40 10.34 10.80
C GLU A 241 22.37 11.14 10.00
N ARG A 242 21.11 10.75 10.13
CA ARG A 242 19.96 11.45 9.58
C ARG A 242 18.88 11.57 10.65
N MET A 243 18.29 12.73 10.76
CA MET A 243 17.15 12.98 11.64
C MET A 243 16.04 13.61 10.84
N GLY A 244 14.80 13.28 11.17
CA GLY A 244 13.62 13.92 10.61
C GLY A 244 12.60 14.13 11.72
N ALA A 245 11.90 15.26 11.70
CA ALA A 245 10.76 15.53 12.54
C ALA A 245 9.66 16.18 11.71
N PHE A 246 8.41 15.85 12.00
CA PHE A 246 7.26 16.46 11.34
C PHE A 246 6.07 16.59 12.29
N PHE A 247 5.19 17.52 12.00
CA PHE A 247 3.85 17.57 12.55
C PHE A 247 2.86 18.14 11.51
N ASN A 248 1.59 17.71 11.58
CA ASN A 248 0.50 18.20 10.76
C ASN A 248 -0.79 18.24 11.60
N ILE A 249 -1.42 19.40 11.67
CA ILE A 249 -2.65 19.65 12.42
C ILE A 249 -3.61 20.37 11.48
N ASN A 250 -4.73 19.75 11.13
CA ASN A 250 -5.68 20.33 10.21
C ASN A 250 -7.10 19.76 10.39
N ASN A 251 -8.09 20.44 9.80
CA ASN A 251 -9.46 20.00 9.66
C ASN A 251 -9.94 20.09 8.19
N LEU A 252 -9.05 19.76 7.27
CA LEU A 252 -9.24 19.86 5.82
C LEU A 252 -9.54 18.51 5.15
N ASN A 253 -9.92 17.50 5.90
CA ASN A 253 -9.97 16.10 5.47
C ASN A 253 -8.63 15.57 4.91
N ASP A 254 -7.55 16.26 5.24
CA ASP A 254 -6.20 15.95 4.82
C ASP A 254 -5.54 15.08 5.89
N ASN A 255 -5.72 13.78 5.75
CA ASN A 255 -5.13 12.81 6.65
C ASN A 255 -3.60 12.77 6.50
N GLN A 256 -3.02 13.50 5.58
CA GLN A 256 -1.57 13.57 5.39
C GLN A 256 -1.17 14.23 4.06
N ARG A 257 -2.10 14.59 3.18
CA ARG A 257 -1.79 15.26 1.91
C ARG A 257 -1.59 16.75 2.14
N ALA A 258 -0.57 17.24 1.55
CA ALA A 258 -0.18 18.61 1.78
C ALA A 258 -0.94 19.60 0.94
N GLU A 259 -1.44 19.23 -0.23
CA GLU A 259 -2.00 20.23 -1.15
C GLU A 259 -2.82 19.64 -2.30
N LEU A 260 -3.61 20.55 -2.90
CA LEU A 260 -4.32 20.31 -4.15
C LEU A 260 -3.31 19.97 -5.25
N THR A 261 -3.31 18.74 -5.69
CA THR A 261 -2.43 18.28 -6.77
C THR A 261 -2.98 18.60 -8.15
N GLY A 262 -4.20 19.14 -8.20
CA GLY A 262 -4.92 19.39 -9.45
C GLY A 262 -5.55 18.14 -10.07
N GLU A 263 -5.40 17.00 -9.44
CA GLU A 263 -5.99 15.74 -9.90
C GLU A 263 -6.53 14.98 -8.70
N TRP A 264 -7.82 15.09 -8.41
CA TRP A 264 -8.51 14.29 -7.41
C TRP A 264 -9.94 13.95 -7.88
N GLU A 265 -10.46 12.86 -7.37
CA GLU A 265 -11.84 12.45 -7.60
C GLU A 265 -12.68 12.67 -6.34
N PRO A 266 -14.00 12.94 -6.44
CA PRO A 266 -14.86 13.08 -5.27
C PRO A 266 -14.81 11.89 -4.31
N GLN A 267 -14.60 10.70 -4.84
CA GLN A 267 -14.45 9.46 -4.07
C GLN A 267 -13.14 9.39 -3.27
N GLU A 268 -12.15 10.23 -3.57
CA GLU A 268 -10.89 10.35 -2.84
C GLU A 268 -11.02 11.21 -1.59
N VAL A 269 -12.03 12.06 -1.53
CA VAL A 269 -12.38 12.80 -0.32
C VAL A 269 -12.89 11.80 0.71
N GLY A 270 -12.30 11.79 1.89
CA GLY A 270 -12.70 10.90 2.99
C GLY A 270 -14.17 11.10 3.36
N ASN A 271 -14.83 10.02 3.81
CA ASN A 271 -16.18 10.10 4.34
C ASN A 271 -16.17 10.95 5.61
N GLY A 272 -17.15 11.85 5.72
CA GLY A 272 -17.30 12.70 6.89
C GLY A 272 -16.34 13.88 6.95
N LEU A 273 -16.35 14.54 8.08
CA LEU A 273 -15.45 15.64 8.42
C LEU A 273 -14.31 15.10 9.29
N LEU A 274 -13.07 15.21 8.79
CA LEU A 274 -11.90 14.75 9.53
C LEU A 274 -11.15 15.93 10.14
N THR A 275 -10.78 15.75 11.42
CA THR A 275 -9.74 16.54 12.07
C THR A 275 -8.55 15.63 12.35
N VAL A 276 -7.38 16.04 11.91
CA VAL A 276 -6.14 15.25 12.00
C VAL A 276 -5.10 16.03 12.80
N LYS A 277 -4.43 15.33 13.71
CA LYS A 277 -3.22 15.80 14.39
C LYS A 277 -2.23 14.66 14.36
N ASN A 278 -1.10 14.87 13.73
CA ASN A 278 -0.02 13.88 13.72
C ASN A 278 1.33 14.54 13.98
N ALA A 279 2.24 13.78 14.57
CA ALA A 279 3.62 14.18 14.79
C ALA A 279 4.53 12.95 14.77
N GLY A 280 5.78 13.13 14.37
CA GLY A 280 6.73 12.05 14.39
C GLY A 280 8.17 12.51 14.36
N VAL A 281 9.04 11.64 14.83
CA VAL A 281 10.49 11.81 14.81
C VAL A 281 11.14 10.53 14.30
N SER A 282 12.19 10.67 13.51
CA SER A 282 12.98 9.58 12.98
C SER A 282 14.46 9.89 13.15
N TYR A 283 15.23 8.87 13.50
CA TYR A 283 16.68 8.96 13.64
C TYR A 283 17.32 7.71 13.02
N VAL A 284 18.34 7.90 12.20
CA VAL A 284 19.16 6.85 11.60
C VAL A 284 20.63 7.19 11.87
N ARG A 285 21.40 6.24 12.37
CA ARG A 285 22.83 6.35 12.55
C ARG A 285 23.56 5.23 11.83
N PHE A 286 24.49 5.61 10.97
CA PHE A 286 25.40 4.68 10.30
C PHE A 286 26.57 4.31 11.22
N LEU A 287 26.86 3.02 11.28
CA LEU A 287 27.98 2.47 12.01
C LEU A 287 29.21 2.39 11.07
N ASN A 288 30.33 1.95 11.58
CA ASN A 288 31.70 2.10 11.05
C ASN A 288 31.96 1.87 9.54
N ASN A 289 31.03 1.35 8.76
CA ASN A 289 31.21 1.04 7.34
C ASN A 289 30.02 1.41 6.47
N GLU A 290 29.13 2.32 6.90
CA GLU A 290 27.88 2.73 6.25
C GLU A 290 26.91 1.59 5.88
N ARG A 291 27.37 0.32 5.94
CA ARG A 291 26.54 -0.86 5.68
C ARG A 291 25.74 -1.29 6.91
N SER A 292 26.29 -1.03 8.09
CA SER A 292 25.62 -1.29 9.36
C SER A 292 24.99 -0.01 9.89
N TRP A 293 23.78 -0.11 10.41
CA TRP A 293 23.02 1.06 10.87
C TRP A 293 22.00 0.70 11.93
N VAL A 294 21.64 1.68 12.73
CA VAL A 294 20.51 1.63 13.67
C VAL A 294 19.53 2.73 13.32
N SER A 295 18.24 2.44 13.37
CA SER A 295 17.20 3.44 13.16
C SER A 295 16.09 3.31 14.20
N THR A 296 15.48 4.44 14.53
CA THR A 296 14.24 4.52 15.30
C THR A 296 13.28 5.50 14.62
N GLY A 297 12.00 5.16 14.59
CA GLY A 297 10.94 6.02 14.12
C GLY A 297 9.79 5.96 15.13
N ASN A 298 9.34 7.13 15.61
CA ASN A 298 8.23 7.25 16.54
C ASN A 298 7.19 8.18 15.92
N THR A 299 5.94 7.74 15.89
CA THR A 299 4.82 8.53 15.36
C THR A 299 3.66 8.50 16.34
N TRP A 300 2.99 9.63 16.44
CA TRP A 300 1.71 9.76 17.12
C TRP A 300 0.70 10.37 16.15
N GLN A 301 -0.52 9.86 16.17
CA GLN A 301 -1.62 10.35 15.34
C GLN A 301 -2.91 10.37 16.14
N HIS A 302 -3.64 11.47 16.04
CA HIS A 302 -5.02 11.61 16.50
C HIS A 302 -5.90 11.95 15.30
N ILE A 303 -6.96 11.16 15.09
CA ILE A 303 -7.97 11.41 14.07
C ILE A 303 -9.33 11.48 14.75
N SER A 304 -10.09 12.53 14.46
CA SER A 304 -11.51 12.64 14.83
C SER A 304 -12.34 12.75 13.55
N THR A 305 -13.40 11.95 13.48
CA THR A 305 -14.29 11.89 12.31
C THR A 305 -15.73 12.14 12.74
N ASP A 306 -16.43 13.03 12.02
CA ASP A 306 -17.88 13.24 12.10
C ASP A 306 -18.48 12.82 10.75
N ASN A 307 -19.12 11.65 10.74
CA ASN A 307 -19.68 11.06 9.53
C ASN A 307 -21.19 10.92 9.61
N GLU A 308 -21.86 11.44 8.60
CA GLU A 308 -23.31 11.24 8.37
C GLU A 308 -23.47 10.49 7.04
N SER A 309 -24.23 9.41 7.04
CA SER A 309 -24.44 8.61 5.83
C SER A 309 -25.91 8.23 5.67
N VAL A 310 -26.35 8.23 4.40
CA VAL A 310 -27.63 7.68 3.96
C VAL A 310 -27.35 6.52 3.04
N THR A 311 -27.95 5.37 3.34
CA THR A 311 -27.71 4.13 2.60
C THR A 311 -29.02 3.53 2.13
N HIS A 312 -29.08 3.15 0.85
CA HIS A 312 -30.17 2.39 0.25
C HIS A 312 -29.64 1.04 -0.18
N THR A 313 -30.14 -0.04 0.44
CA THR A 313 -29.74 -1.40 0.09
C THR A 313 -30.93 -2.17 -0.45
N GLN A 314 -30.77 -2.74 -1.65
CA GLN A 314 -31.70 -3.70 -2.23
C GLN A 314 -31.08 -5.09 -2.11
N THR A 315 -31.77 -5.99 -1.41
CA THR A 315 -31.40 -7.40 -1.30
C THR A 315 -32.23 -8.22 -2.27
N TYR A 316 -31.57 -8.99 -3.12
CA TYR A 316 -32.20 -9.83 -4.12
C TYR A 316 -32.70 -11.13 -3.47
N LEU A 317 -34.00 -11.33 -3.44
CA LEU A 317 -34.64 -12.50 -2.84
C LEU A 317 -35.46 -13.26 -3.89
N PRO A 318 -35.68 -14.59 -3.72
CA PRO A 318 -36.42 -15.41 -4.70
C PRO A 318 -37.85 -14.95 -5.00
N GLU A 319 -38.56 -14.39 -4.04
CA GLU A 319 -39.98 -14.03 -4.13
C GLU A 319 -40.24 -12.50 -4.12
N GLY A 320 -39.23 -11.71 -4.49
CA GLY A 320 -39.33 -10.26 -4.48
C GLY A 320 -38.19 -9.67 -3.64
N ASN A 321 -37.84 -8.42 -3.91
CA ASN A 321 -36.71 -7.74 -3.29
C ASN A 321 -37.05 -7.16 -1.91
N SER A 322 -36.05 -7.11 -1.04
CA SER A 322 -36.12 -6.34 0.21
C SER A 322 -35.31 -5.05 0.05
N PHE A 323 -35.85 -3.97 0.61
CA PHE A 323 -35.27 -2.64 0.56
C PHE A 323 -35.00 -2.17 1.99
N LEU A 324 -33.74 -1.80 2.27
CA LEU A 324 -33.33 -1.20 3.52
C LEU A 324 -32.90 0.24 3.27
N HIS A 325 -33.62 1.17 3.90
CA HIS A 325 -33.19 2.56 4.00
C HIS A 325 -32.58 2.80 5.37
N ASN A 326 -31.36 3.35 5.40
CA ASN A 326 -30.62 3.59 6.63
C ASN A 326 -30.04 5.00 6.64
N HIS A 327 -30.26 5.74 7.72
CA HIS A 327 -29.63 7.02 8.01
C HIS A 327 -28.81 6.90 9.30
N SER A 328 -27.51 7.12 9.23
CA SER A 328 -26.62 7.00 10.38
C SER A 328 -25.74 8.24 10.58
N LYS A 329 -25.46 8.52 11.85
CA LYS A 329 -24.46 9.50 12.29
C LYS A 329 -23.44 8.83 13.19
N GLN A 330 -22.16 9.06 12.95
CA GLN A 330 -21.05 8.45 13.69
C GLN A 330 -19.99 9.50 14.01
N LEU A 331 -19.65 9.59 15.29
CA LEU A 331 -18.54 10.37 15.82
C LEU A 331 -17.47 9.39 16.29
N ASN A 332 -16.31 9.41 15.67
CA ASN A 332 -15.21 8.52 16.06
C ASN A 332 -13.97 9.35 16.37
N SER A 333 -13.18 8.89 17.34
CA SER A 333 -11.85 9.39 17.61
C SER A 333 -10.87 8.24 17.78
N SER A 334 -9.67 8.41 17.28
CA SER A 334 -8.62 7.41 17.28
C SER A 334 -7.30 8.06 17.66
N ASP A 335 -6.62 7.51 18.67
CA ASP A 335 -5.27 7.86 19.08
C ASP A 335 -4.35 6.68 18.81
N LYS A 336 -3.36 6.84 17.94
CA LYS A 336 -2.35 5.82 17.62
C LYS A 336 -0.96 6.33 17.97
N TRP A 337 -0.22 5.53 18.70
CA TRP A 337 1.22 5.66 18.87
C TRP A 337 1.92 4.44 18.26
N GLU A 338 3.03 4.65 17.57
CA GLU A 338 3.83 3.61 16.94
C GLU A 338 5.32 3.91 17.05
N SER A 339 6.10 2.91 17.42
CA SER A 339 7.56 2.94 17.50
C SER A 339 8.13 1.77 16.69
N ILE A 340 8.97 2.07 15.69
CA ILE A 340 9.66 1.09 14.88
C ILE A 340 11.17 1.28 15.06
N ASN A 341 11.84 0.24 15.52
CA ASN A 341 13.27 0.24 15.78
C ASN A 341 13.94 -0.85 14.95
N ARG A 342 15.02 -0.53 14.25
CA ARG A 342 15.75 -1.48 13.42
C ARG A 342 17.24 -1.40 13.65
N LEU A 343 17.87 -2.56 13.64
CA LEU A 343 19.32 -2.71 13.70
C LEU A 343 19.75 -3.65 12.57
N SER A 344 20.61 -3.15 11.68
CA SER A 344 21.23 -3.95 10.63
C SER A 344 22.76 -3.94 10.85
N ILE A 345 23.35 -5.12 10.95
CA ILE A 345 24.79 -5.31 11.03
C ILE A 345 25.21 -6.12 9.81
N ASP A 346 26.08 -5.56 9.00
CA ASP A 346 26.55 -6.18 7.77
C ASP A 346 28.09 -6.26 7.79
N LYS A 347 28.61 -7.48 7.86
CA LYS A 347 30.05 -7.81 7.84
C LYS A 347 30.34 -8.69 6.62
N THR A 348 31.60 -8.99 6.36
CA THR A 348 32.04 -9.75 5.19
C THR A 348 31.38 -11.13 5.07
N ASN A 349 31.24 -11.86 6.18
CA ASN A 349 30.72 -13.23 6.18
C ASN A 349 29.42 -13.39 7.00
N TYR A 350 28.90 -12.31 7.56
CA TYR A 350 27.72 -12.33 8.43
C TYR A 350 26.89 -11.08 8.25
N SER A 351 25.60 -11.27 8.17
CA SER A 351 24.64 -10.15 8.23
C SER A 351 23.45 -10.50 9.13
N THR A 352 23.01 -9.55 9.93
CA THR A 352 21.78 -9.66 10.71
C THR A 352 20.92 -8.42 10.51
N SER A 353 19.61 -8.65 10.44
CA SER A 353 18.59 -7.59 10.41
C SER A 353 17.60 -7.86 11.53
N ASN A 354 17.45 -6.89 12.41
CA ASN A 354 16.55 -6.98 13.57
C ASN A 354 15.53 -5.85 13.48
N SER A 355 14.27 -6.16 13.75
CA SER A 355 13.18 -5.19 13.76
C SER A 355 12.35 -5.37 15.03
N LEU A 356 12.07 -4.27 15.71
CA LEU A 356 11.16 -4.20 16.85
C LEU A 356 10.11 -3.13 16.54
N SER A 357 8.84 -3.53 16.49
CA SER A 357 7.70 -2.63 16.35
C SER A 357 6.81 -2.74 17.58
N ILE A 358 6.43 -1.58 18.14
CA ILE A 358 5.46 -1.49 19.23
C ILE A 358 4.41 -0.47 18.81
N SER A 359 3.14 -0.83 18.90
CA SER A 359 2.07 0.14 18.65
C SER A 359 0.95 0.02 19.69
N TYR A 360 0.35 1.17 19.99
CA TYR A 360 -0.84 1.28 20.80
C TYR A 360 -1.87 2.15 20.09
N LEU A 361 -3.09 1.62 19.95
CA LEU A 361 -4.21 2.30 19.35
C LEU A 361 -5.37 2.32 20.33
N ARG A 362 -5.98 3.48 20.52
CA ARG A 362 -7.23 3.66 21.26
C ARG A 362 -8.27 4.26 20.34
N ASN A 363 -9.45 3.66 20.30
CA ASN A 363 -10.58 4.19 19.55
C ASN A 363 -11.76 4.41 20.47
N ASN A 364 -12.46 5.53 20.28
CA ASN A 364 -13.74 5.83 20.90
C ASN A 364 -14.72 6.17 19.78
N GLY A 365 -15.92 5.60 19.83
CA GLY A 365 -16.95 5.84 18.84
C GLY A 365 -18.31 6.02 19.51
N PHE A 366 -19.10 6.93 18.96
CA PHE A 366 -20.51 7.09 19.29
C PHE A 366 -21.31 7.17 18.00
N GLY A 367 -22.41 6.43 17.91
CA GLY A 367 -23.23 6.40 16.71
C GLY A 367 -24.71 6.31 17.01
N SER A 368 -25.50 6.81 16.08
CA SER A 368 -26.94 6.62 16.02
C SER A 368 -27.36 6.21 14.61
N MET A 369 -28.40 5.39 14.51
CA MET A 369 -28.89 4.87 13.25
C MET A 369 -30.41 4.73 13.30
N ASN A 370 -31.07 5.22 12.24
CA ASN A 370 -32.48 5.00 11.95
C ASN A 370 -32.56 4.20 10.66
N SER A 371 -33.17 3.03 10.72
CA SER A 371 -33.39 2.24 9.51
C SER A 371 -34.82 1.77 9.37
N ALA A 372 -35.23 1.53 8.13
CA ALA A 372 -36.51 0.94 7.78
C ALA A 372 -36.30 -0.14 6.72
N THR A 373 -36.86 -1.32 6.99
CA THR A 373 -36.85 -2.43 6.03
C THR A 373 -38.26 -2.58 5.45
N ALA A 374 -38.36 -2.70 4.14
CA ALA A 374 -39.59 -2.93 3.40
C ALA A 374 -39.41 -4.00 2.34
N ASN A 375 -40.45 -4.66 1.93
CA ASN A 375 -40.54 -5.36 0.66
C ASN A 375 -41.20 -4.44 -0.39
N GLU A 376 -41.54 -4.97 -1.56
CA GLU A 376 -42.11 -4.17 -2.66
C GLU A 376 -43.46 -3.50 -2.32
N THR A 377 -44.18 -3.99 -1.33
CA THR A 377 -45.55 -3.57 -1.03
C THR A 377 -45.77 -3.02 0.37
N THR A 378 -44.93 -3.47 1.33
CA THR A 378 -45.20 -3.20 2.74
C THR A 378 -43.92 -2.93 3.52
N LYS A 379 -44.06 -2.12 4.56
CA LYS A 379 -43.03 -1.90 5.57
C LYS A 379 -42.97 -3.08 6.54
N LEU A 380 -41.81 -3.66 6.75
CA LEU A 380 -41.62 -4.84 7.59
C LEU A 380 -41.23 -4.45 9.02
N ASN A 381 -40.22 -3.61 9.16
CA ASN A 381 -39.75 -3.14 10.45
C ASN A 381 -39.12 -1.75 10.38
N THR A 382 -38.91 -1.16 11.57
CA THR A 382 -38.01 -0.03 11.78
C THR A 382 -37.09 -0.31 12.94
N LEU A 383 -35.85 0.15 12.84
CA LEU A 383 -34.84 0.07 13.90
C LEU A 383 -34.34 1.47 14.24
N LEU A 384 -34.43 1.82 15.51
CA LEU A 384 -33.70 2.94 16.10
C LEU A 384 -32.56 2.37 16.92
N SER A 385 -31.31 2.66 16.52
CA SER A 385 -30.13 2.16 17.21
C SER A 385 -29.22 3.27 17.71
N ARG A 386 -28.60 3.06 18.87
CA ARG A 386 -27.49 3.87 19.40
C ARG A 386 -26.36 2.93 19.78
N ASN A 387 -25.15 3.32 19.47
CA ASN A 387 -23.96 2.57 19.85
C ASN A 387 -22.90 3.48 20.47
N SER A 388 -22.14 2.93 21.40
CA SER A 388 -20.92 3.52 21.94
C SER A 388 -19.85 2.45 21.99
N LEU A 389 -18.68 2.74 21.45
CA LEU A 389 -17.55 1.82 21.33
C LEU A 389 -16.33 2.44 22.02
N GLU A 390 -15.68 1.67 22.86
CA GLU A 390 -14.34 1.93 23.36
C GLU A 390 -13.46 0.72 23.07
N SER A 391 -12.33 0.93 22.36
CA SER A 391 -11.38 -0.13 22.11
C SER A 391 -9.94 0.31 22.32
N SER A 392 -9.11 -0.62 22.72
CA SER A 392 -7.65 -0.44 22.78
C SER A 392 -6.95 -1.65 22.18
N ASP A 393 -5.93 -1.40 21.38
CA ASP A 393 -5.16 -2.41 20.67
C ASP A 393 -3.67 -2.18 20.94
N PHE A 394 -3.00 -3.19 21.49
CA PHE A 394 -1.57 -3.18 21.75
C PHE A 394 -0.92 -4.26 20.88
N ASN A 395 0.08 -3.86 20.09
CA ASN A 395 0.86 -4.76 19.26
C ASN A 395 2.34 -4.67 19.64
N PHE A 396 2.98 -5.83 19.73
CA PHE A 396 4.40 -6.00 19.88
C PHE A 396 4.88 -7.01 18.83
N ASP A 397 5.79 -6.58 17.96
CA ASP A 397 6.37 -7.42 16.93
C ASP A 397 7.90 -7.32 16.99
N PHE A 398 8.56 -8.45 17.15
CA PHE A 398 10.01 -8.59 17.06
C PHE A 398 10.36 -9.61 16.00
N SER A 399 11.34 -9.29 15.16
CA SER A 399 11.87 -10.24 14.20
C SER A 399 13.37 -10.08 14.03
N THR A 400 14.06 -11.17 13.76
CA THR A 400 15.48 -11.22 13.43
C THR A 400 15.73 -12.19 12.30
N ASP A 401 16.48 -11.74 11.30
CA ASP A 401 16.96 -12.52 10.17
C ASP A 401 18.48 -12.54 10.20
N ASN A 402 19.07 -13.72 10.16
CA ASN A 402 20.47 -13.95 10.29
C ASN A 402 21.00 -14.74 9.09
N TYR A 403 22.13 -14.31 8.54
CA TYR A 403 22.76 -14.88 7.38
C TYR A 403 24.25 -15.06 7.63
N VAL A 404 24.75 -16.26 7.39
CA VAL A 404 26.17 -16.61 7.51
C VAL A 404 26.66 -17.19 6.20
N LYS A 405 27.66 -16.54 5.60
CA LYS A 405 28.35 -17.06 4.41
C LYS A 405 29.28 -18.20 4.82
N TYR A 406 29.10 -19.37 4.21
CA TYR A 406 29.95 -20.53 4.42
C TYR A 406 30.49 -20.97 3.08
N ILE A 407 31.76 -20.59 2.81
CA ILE A 407 32.44 -20.82 1.53
C ILE A 407 31.61 -20.24 0.36
N THR A 408 30.95 -21.10 -0.43
CA THR A 408 30.08 -20.73 -1.56
C THR A 408 28.61 -20.73 -1.24
N ASP A 409 28.23 -21.14 -0.04
CA ASP A 409 26.88 -21.38 0.41
C ASP A 409 26.44 -20.38 1.48
N LEU A 410 25.15 -20.40 1.84
CA LEU A 410 24.58 -19.48 2.81
C LEU A 410 23.70 -20.23 3.82
N ILE A 411 24.00 -20.06 5.09
CA ILE A 411 23.14 -20.50 6.20
C ILE A 411 22.20 -19.36 6.57
N ARG A 412 20.92 -19.67 6.78
CA ARG A 412 19.89 -18.72 7.21
C ARG A 412 19.25 -19.16 8.50
N GLY A 413 18.99 -18.22 9.39
CA GLY A 413 18.18 -18.44 10.59
C GLY A 413 17.27 -17.24 10.82
N ASP A 414 15.99 -17.49 11.08
CA ASP A 414 15.01 -16.46 11.40
C ASP A 414 14.25 -16.79 12.67
N PHE A 415 13.88 -15.76 13.41
CA PHE A 415 13.02 -15.88 14.57
C PHE A 415 12.09 -14.66 14.66
N SER A 416 10.83 -14.88 15.00
CA SER A 416 9.89 -13.79 15.22
C SER A 416 8.91 -14.08 16.36
N VAL A 417 8.53 -13.01 17.06
CA VAL A 417 7.48 -12.97 18.07
C VAL A 417 6.50 -11.88 17.70
N SER A 418 5.22 -12.20 17.62
CA SER A 418 4.15 -11.22 17.46
C SER A 418 3.12 -11.43 18.57
N TYR A 419 2.83 -10.37 19.31
CA TYR A 419 1.81 -10.36 20.36
C TYR A 419 0.84 -9.21 20.10
N ASN A 420 -0.44 -9.55 19.98
CA ASN A 420 -1.53 -8.59 19.89
C ASN A 420 -2.47 -8.78 21.07
N ARG A 421 -2.90 -7.66 21.65
CA ARG A 421 -3.94 -7.63 22.68
C ARG A 421 -4.93 -6.53 22.34
N ASN A 422 -6.15 -6.94 22.01
CA ASN A 422 -7.28 -6.06 21.79
C ASN A 422 -8.25 -6.17 22.98
N LYS A 423 -8.73 -5.01 23.45
CA LYS A 423 -9.83 -4.92 24.40
C LYS A 423 -10.90 -4.05 23.76
N GLN A 424 -12.09 -4.55 23.66
CA GLN A 424 -13.22 -3.81 23.08
C GLN A 424 -14.42 -3.88 24.03
N LYS A 425 -15.03 -2.74 24.31
CA LYS A 425 -16.25 -2.59 25.06
C LYS A 425 -17.24 -1.84 24.21
N GLN A 426 -18.47 -2.32 24.14
CA GLN A 426 -19.49 -1.70 23.30
C GLN A 426 -20.83 -1.68 24.01
N PHE A 427 -21.49 -0.54 24.00
CA PHE A 427 -22.91 -0.43 24.33
C PHE A 427 -23.69 -0.34 23.04
N MET A 428 -24.81 -1.04 22.96
CA MET A 428 -25.71 -1.02 21.81
C MET A 428 -27.15 -1.08 22.32
N LEU A 429 -27.90 -0.02 22.01
CA LEU A 429 -29.33 0.07 22.29
C LEU A 429 -30.08 -0.05 20.98
N ASN A 430 -30.96 -1.03 20.86
CA ASN A 430 -31.80 -1.26 19.71
C ASN A 430 -33.30 -1.19 20.14
N ASN A 431 -34.08 -0.45 19.37
CA ASN A 431 -35.53 -0.44 19.50
C ASN A 431 -36.12 -0.75 18.13
N ILE A 432 -36.74 -1.92 18.03
CA ILE A 432 -37.30 -2.44 16.78
C ILE A 432 -38.81 -2.50 16.89
N GLN A 433 -39.48 -1.95 15.87
CA GLN A 433 -40.93 -2.06 15.69
C GLN A 433 -41.21 -2.93 14.47
N TYR A 434 -41.97 -3.98 14.65
CA TYR A 434 -42.40 -4.88 13.57
C TYR A 434 -43.82 -4.49 13.15
N PHE A 435 -44.08 -4.46 11.83
CA PHE A 435 -45.36 -4.09 11.26
C PHE A 435 -46.11 -5.28 10.66
N GLN A 436 -45.43 -6.41 10.50
CA GLN A 436 -45.95 -7.65 9.91
C GLN A 436 -45.51 -8.85 10.76
N GLY A 437 -46.05 -10.05 10.47
CA GLY A 437 -45.65 -11.31 11.08
C GLY A 437 -46.02 -11.53 12.54
N GLY A 438 -46.84 -10.62 13.18
CA GLY A 438 -47.28 -10.78 14.56
C GLY A 438 -46.19 -10.79 15.63
N GLN A 439 -44.96 -10.36 15.27
CA GLN A 439 -43.84 -10.27 16.22
C GLN A 439 -44.02 -9.08 17.15
N PRO A 440 -43.79 -9.25 18.48
CA PRO A 440 -43.75 -8.12 19.40
C PRO A 440 -42.56 -7.21 19.12
N ASN A 441 -42.73 -5.93 19.40
CA ASN A 441 -41.61 -4.97 19.37
C ASN A 441 -40.48 -5.44 20.27
N ASP A 442 -39.21 -5.28 19.82
CA ASP A 442 -38.02 -5.75 20.54
C ASP A 442 -37.19 -4.54 20.99
N TYR A 443 -36.95 -4.47 22.29
CA TYR A 443 -36.10 -3.48 22.91
C TYR A 443 -34.92 -4.16 23.59
N ARG A 444 -33.69 -3.79 23.20
CA ARG A 444 -32.45 -4.37 23.76
C ARG A 444 -31.46 -3.28 24.12
N ASN A 445 -30.96 -3.35 25.35
CA ASN A 445 -29.86 -2.51 25.82
C ASN A 445 -28.68 -3.43 26.18
N ASN A 446 -27.79 -3.60 25.23
CA ASN A 446 -26.70 -4.55 25.27
C ASN A 446 -25.39 -3.88 25.70
N TYR A 447 -24.64 -4.56 26.54
CA TYR A 447 -23.23 -4.25 26.77
C TYR A 447 -22.38 -5.46 26.42
N PHE A 448 -21.38 -5.26 25.56
CA PHE A 448 -20.41 -6.27 25.13
C PHE A 448 -19.05 -6.00 25.76
N ASP A 449 -18.43 -7.06 26.32
CA ASP A 449 -17.04 -7.08 26.72
C ASP A 449 -16.28 -8.11 25.88
N MET A 450 -15.39 -7.65 24.98
CA MET A 450 -14.79 -8.45 23.90
C MET A 450 -13.26 -8.37 23.91
N PRO A 451 -12.57 -8.93 24.95
CA PRO A 451 -11.12 -9.02 24.93
C PRO A 451 -10.63 -10.13 23.95
N ASN A 452 -9.55 -9.84 23.28
CA ASN A 452 -8.84 -10.77 22.40
C ASN A 452 -7.32 -10.68 22.64
N GLN A 453 -6.63 -11.82 22.64
CA GLN A 453 -5.18 -11.93 22.77
C GLN A 453 -4.65 -12.95 21.79
N LYS A 454 -3.64 -12.59 21.02
CA LYS A 454 -3.00 -13.47 20.05
C LYS A 454 -1.48 -13.43 20.23
N LEU A 455 -0.87 -14.59 20.38
CA LEU A 455 0.59 -14.78 20.41
C LEU A 455 0.98 -15.65 19.20
N LYS A 456 1.97 -15.21 18.45
CA LYS A 456 2.57 -15.98 17.36
C LYS A 456 4.08 -16.02 17.56
N LEU A 457 4.65 -17.22 17.57
CA LEU A 457 6.07 -17.50 17.64
C LEU A 457 6.47 -18.25 16.37
N SER A 458 7.53 -17.80 15.70
CA SER A 458 8.04 -18.49 14.52
C SER A 458 9.55 -18.58 14.58
N ALA A 459 10.09 -19.75 14.20
CA ALA A 459 11.52 -19.97 14.05
C ALA A 459 11.78 -20.76 12.77
N GLY A 460 12.83 -20.39 12.04
CA GLY A 460 13.17 -20.99 10.78
C GLY A 460 14.67 -21.17 10.60
N VAL A 461 15.05 -22.19 9.81
CA VAL A 461 16.41 -22.46 9.38
C VAL A 461 16.41 -22.85 7.90
N GLY A 462 17.42 -22.39 7.17
CA GLY A 462 17.57 -22.74 5.75
C GLY A 462 19.03 -22.78 5.35
N TYR A 463 19.32 -23.53 4.29
CA TYR A 463 20.64 -23.68 3.73
C TYR A 463 20.57 -23.48 2.21
N ASP A 464 21.25 -22.45 1.69
CA ASP A 464 21.26 -22.11 0.27
C ASP A 464 22.53 -22.72 -0.37
N ILE A 465 22.36 -23.82 -1.10
CA ILE A 465 23.41 -24.52 -1.84
C ILE A 465 23.56 -23.86 -3.20
N ASN A 466 24.75 -23.37 -3.50
CA ASN A 466 25.00 -22.62 -4.70
C ASN A 466 25.88 -23.38 -5.68
N ILE A 467 25.32 -23.75 -6.84
CA ILE A 467 26.03 -24.46 -7.91
C ILE A 467 25.96 -23.61 -9.19
N ARG A 468 27.04 -22.95 -9.54
CA ARG A 468 27.17 -22.07 -10.73
C ARG A 468 26.05 -21.00 -10.75
N LYS A 469 25.09 -21.10 -11.68
CA LYS A 469 23.96 -20.16 -11.85
C LYS A 469 22.69 -20.56 -11.08
N THR A 470 22.74 -21.68 -10.38
CA THR A 470 21.60 -22.29 -9.72
C THR A 470 21.76 -22.25 -8.20
N THR A 471 20.70 -22.00 -7.49
CA THR A 471 20.62 -22.10 -6.03
C THR A 471 19.51 -23.08 -5.66
N PHE A 472 19.81 -24.05 -4.83
CA PHE A 472 18.86 -24.94 -4.16
C PHE A 472 18.80 -24.54 -2.70
N ALA A 473 17.60 -24.23 -2.20
CA ALA A 473 17.47 -23.66 -0.87
C ALA A 473 16.40 -24.42 -0.05
N PRO A 474 16.73 -25.61 0.48
CA PRO A 474 15.88 -26.25 1.48
C PRO A 474 15.77 -25.40 2.73
N SER A 475 14.58 -25.38 3.32
CA SER A 475 14.33 -24.70 4.59
C SER A 475 13.23 -25.38 5.37
N TYR A 476 13.28 -25.22 6.69
CA TYR A 476 12.23 -25.63 7.60
C TYR A 476 11.88 -24.47 8.51
N SER A 477 10.59 -24.28 8.76
CA SER A 477 10.11 -23.36 9.78
C SER A 477 8.98 -23.98 10.62
N TYR A 478 8.97 -23.59 11.87
CA TYR A 478 7.90 -23.92 12.81
C TYR A 478 7.24 -22.64 13.28
N THR A 479 5.90 -22.61 13.25
CA THR A 479 5.12 -21.49 13.76
C THR A 479 4.07 -22.01 14.76
N TYR A 480 4.08 -21.45 15.95
CA TYR A 480 3.07 -21.63 16.97
C TYR A 480 2.20 -20.37 17.06
N THR A 481 0.87 -20.55 17.03
CA THR A 481 -0.08 -19.45 17.25
C THR A 481 -1.06 -19.84 18.35
N TYR A 482 -1.19 -18.96 19.35
CA TYR A 482 -2.21 -19.03 20.38
C TYR A 482 -3.15 -17.83 20.23
N ASN A 483 -4.46 -18.11 20.18
CA ASN A 483 -5.50 -17.07 20.12
C ASN A 483 -6.55 -17.36 21.18
N LYS A 484 -6.80 -16.34 22.05
CA LYS A 484 -7.82 -16.41 23.10
C LYS A 484 -8.74 -15.20 22.94
N ALA A 485 -10.02 -15.45 22.76
CA ALA A 485 -11.02 -14.40 22.65
C ALA A 485 -12.27 -14.71 23.46
N SER A 486 -12.97 -13.68 23.86
CA SER A 486 -14.31 -13.78 24.43
C SER A 486 -15.21 -12.70 23.89
N ASN A 487 -16.50 -13.01 23.85
CA ASN A 487 -17.58 -12.07 23.57
C ASN A 487 -18.62 -12.30 24.65
N LEU A 488 -18.64 -11.44 25.65
CA LEU A 488 -19.58 -11.50 26.76
C LEU A 488 -20.65 -10.43 26.55
N LEU A 489 -21.91 -10.86 26.42
CA LEU A 489 -23.06 -10.00 26.26
C LEU A 489 -23.82 -9.88 27.56
N TYR A 490 -24.04 -8.69 28.03
CA TYR A 490 -24.88 -8.35 29.18
C TYR A 490 -26.10 -7.61 28.70
N ARG A 491 -27.31 -8.14 29.01
CA ARG A 491 -28.61 -7.56 28.68
C ARG A 491 -29.03 -6.59 29.78
N LEU A 492 -28.62 -5.33 29.65
CA LEU A 492 -28.89 -4.32 30.67
C LEU A 492 -30.39 -3.98 30.79
N ASP A 493 -31.19 -4.27 29.77
CA ASP A 493 -32.66 -4.17 29.76
C ASP A 493 -33.31 -5.21 30.67
N TRP A 494 -32.64 -6.26 31.12
CA TRP A 494 -33.14 -7.23 32.10
C TRP A 494 -33.05 -6.73 33.56
N LEU A 495 -32.34 -5.61 33.79
CA LEU A 495 -32.21 -5.03 35.12
C LEU A 495 -33.53 -4.41 35.58
N ALA A 496 -34.03 -4.86 36.71
CA ALA A 496 -35.24 -4.28 37.31
C ALA A 496 -35.05 -2.79 37.64
N GLY A 497 -36.05 -1.98 37.25
CA GLY A 497 -36.08 -0.52 37.56
C GLY A 497 -35.12 0.32 36.70
N ARG A 498 -34.52 -0.25 35.66
CA ARG A 498 -33.65 0.52 34.73
C ARG A 498 -34.54 1.42 33.85
N ASP A 499 -34.14 2.71 33.74
CA ASP A 499 -34.78 3.62 32.80
C ASP A 499 -34.48 3.19 31.37
N ILE A 500 -35.49 3.08 30.52
CA ILE A 500 -35.40 2.75 29.11
C ILE A 500 -34.48 3.70 28.34
N ASN A 501 -34.36 4.95 28.76
CA ASN A 501 -33.50 5.95 28.14
C ASN A 501 -32.03 5.89 28.62
N GLN A 502 -31.74 5.11 29.67
CA GLN A 502 -30.40 5.02 30.24
C GLN A 502 -29.50 4.23 29.31
N PHE A 503 -28.55 4.92 28.64
CA PHE A 503 -27.59 4.39 27.72
C PHE A 503 -26.15 4.66 28.17
N ASN A 504 -25.22 3.76 27.87
CA ASN A 504 -23.79 3.89 28.16
C ASN A 504 -23.44 3.95 29.65
N VAL A 505 -24.24 3.33 30.51
CA VAL A 505 -24.05 3.28 31.97
C VAL A 505 -24.09 1.84 32.47
N LEU A 506 -23.07 1.41 33.21
CA LEU A 506 -23.03 0.11 33.88
C LEU A 506 -23.53 0.21 35.32
N PRO A 507 -24.07 -0.89 35.91
CA PRO A 507 -24.34 -0.97 37.34
C PRO A 507 -23.02 -0.90 38.13
N SER A 508 -23.05 -0.26 39.30
CA SER A 508 -21.86 -0.05 40.13
C SER A 508 -21.29 -1.35 40.70
N ALA A 509 -22.12 -2.36 40.92
CA ALA A 509 -21.73 -3.65 41.50
C ALA A 509 -21.58 -4.72 40.41
N SER A 510 -20.44 -5.41 40.41
CA SER A 510 -20.11 -6.45 39.40
C SER A 510 -21.07 -7.65 39.45
N ASN A 511 -21.59 -8.03 40.63
CA ASN A 511 -22.55 -9.11 40.76
C ASN A 511 -23.89 -8.77 40.09
N VAL A 512 -24.32 -7.50 40.10
CA VAL A 512 -25.51 -7.03 39.40
C VAL A 512 -25.29 -7.13 37.88
N LEU A 513 -24.10 -6.77 37.38
CA LEU A 513 -23.78 -6.96 35.97
C LEU A 513 -23.77 -8.44 35.56
N LEU A 514 -23.20 -9.32 36.39
CA LEU A 514 -23.16 -10.76 36.11
C LEU A 514 -24.56 -11.41 36.10
N SER A 515 -25.53 -10.88 36.86
CA SER A 515 -26.89 -11.44 36.86
C SER A 515 -27.65 -11.26 35.54
N VAL A 516 -27.21 -10.37 34.68
CA VAL A 516 -27.79 -10.10 33.35
C VAL A 516 -26.92 -10.57 32.20
N LEU A 517 -25.98 -11.48 32.48
CA LEU A 517 -25.16 -12.11 31.43
C LEU A 517 -26.07 -12.99 30.55
N ASP A 518 -26.10 -12.70 29.26
CA ASP A 518 -26.78 -13.50 28.25
C ASP A 518 -25.88 -14.67 27.84
N ASN A 519 -26.06 -15.81 28.50
CA ASN A 519 -25.26 -17.00 28.19
C ASN A 519 -25.52 -17.56 26.79
N ASN A 520 -26.66 -17.27 26.19
CA ASN A 520 -27.00 -17.76 24.84
C ASN A 520 -26.16 -17.07 23.76
N ASN A 521 -25.87 -15.80 23.95
CA ASN A 521 -25.14 -14.99 23.00
C ASN A 521 -23.68 -14.73 23.43
N SER A 522 -23.27 -15.25 24.60
CA SER A 522 -21.91 -15.12 25.11
C SER A 522 -21.08 -16.35 24.80
N TYR A 523 -19.83 -16.12 24.45
CA TYR A 523 -18.88 -17.22 24.23
C TYR A 523 -17.44 -16.80 24.56
N ARG A 524 -16.61 -17.83 24.77
CA ARG A 524 -15.16 -17.74 24.86
C ARG A 524 -14.55 -18.84 24.00
N PHE A 525 -13.35 -18.62 23.48
CA PHE A 525 -12.61 -19.69 22.82
C PHE A 525 -11.10 -19.55 23.02
N ASN A 526 -10.43 -20.70 22.94
CA ASN A 526 -8.99 -20.80 22.79
C ASN A 526 -8.68 -21.58 21.52
N GLU A 527 -7.76 -21.08 20.73
CA GLU A 527 -7.29 -21.69 19.50
C GLU A 527 -5.77 -21.85 19.57
N TYR A 528 -5.30 -23.03 19.29
CA TYR A 528 -3.88 -23.40 19.23
C TYR A 528 -3.57 -23.89 17.82
N ARG A 529 -2.64 -23.24 17.15
CA ARG A 529 -2.17 -23.68 15.82
C ARG A 529 -0.70 -24.01 15.88
N ASN A 530 -0.34 -25.17 15.32
CA ASN A 530 1.02 -25.62 15.10
C ASN A 530 1.22 -25.82 13.60
N GLU A 531 2.16 -25.09 13.04
CA GLU A 531 2.46 -25.16 11.62
C GLU A 531 3.93 -25.56 11.42
N HIS A 532 4.13 -26.66 10.69
CA HIS A 532 5.43 -27.12 10.24
C HIS A 532 5.50 -26.91 8.72
N ARG A 533 6.47 -26.15 8.27
CA ARG A 533 6.64 -25.87 6.84
C ARG A 533 8.02 -26.31 6.40
N PHE A 534 8.04 -27.27 5.49
CA PHE A 534 9.21 -27.70 4.75
C PHE A 534 9.15 -27.06 3.37
N ASN A 535 10.14 -26.27 3.00
CA ASN A 535 10.18 -25.62 1.72
C ASN A 535 11.45 -25.97 0.96
N PHE A 536 11.28 -26.28 -0.31
CA PHE A 536 12.37 -26.46 -1.26
C PHE A 536 12.28 -25.37 -2.32
N LYS A 537 13.26 -24.45 -2.34
CA LYS A 537 13.35 -23.41 -3.36
C LYS A 537 14.44 -23.75 -4.37
N TYR A 538 14.05 -23.71 -5.64
CA TYR A 538 14.95 -23.74 -6.79
C TYR A 538 15.01 -22.34 -7.40
N PHE A 539 16.19 -21.80 -7.60
CA PHE A 539 16.41 -20.51 -8.24
C PHE A 539 17.50 -20.62 -9.29
N ASN A 540 17.21 -20.20 -10.53
CA ASN A 540 18.15 -20.16 -11.62
C ASN A 540 18.22 -18.76 -12.23
N ARG A 541 19.44 -18.22 -12.37
CA ARG A 541 19.70 -16.83 -12.78
C ARG A 541 19.57 -16.59 -14.26
N LYS A 542 19.60 -17.61 -15.11
CA LYS A 542 19.49 -17.47 -16.56
C LYS A 542 19.20 -18.81 -17.22
N ILE A 543 17.94 -19.06 -17.53
CA ILE A 543 17.58 -20.17 -18.40
C ILE A 543 17.79 -19.74 -19.84
N LYS A 544 18.60 -20.51 -20.60
CA LYS A 544 19.00 -20.18 -21.98
C LYS A 544 17.83 -19.96 -22.93
N VAL A 545 16.75 -20.73 -22.79
CA VAL A 545 15.59 -20.70 -23.68
C VAL A 545 14.78 -19.41 -23.58
N LEU A 546 14.64 -18.86 -22.36
CA LEU A 546 13.82 -17.66 -22.10
C LEU A 546 14.68 -16.42 -21.78
N ASN A 547 15.99 -16.56 -21.71
CA ASN A 547 16.91 -15.54 -21.20
C ASN A 547 16.43 -14.90 -19.86
N SER A 548 15.82 -15.71 -18.99
CA SER A 548 15.00 -15.27 -17.87
C SER A 548 15.44 -15.90 -16.56
N PHE A 549 15.08 -15.29 -15.47
CA PHE A 549 15.22 -15.84 -14.12
C PHE A 549 14.02 -16.71 -13.81
N VAL A 550 14.26 -17.80 -13.09
CA VAL A 550 13.22 -18.73 -12.63
C VAL A 550 13.37 -18.98 -11.15
N SER A 551 12.28 -18.82 -10.42
CA SER A 551 12.15 -19.15 -9.01
C SER A 551 10.97 -20.13 -8.83
N LEU A 552 11.25 -21.33 -8.33
CA LEU A 552 10.24 -22.33 -8.01
C LEU A 552 10.32 -22.62 -6.52
N ASN A 553 9.21 -22.43 -5.81
CA ASN A 553 9.06 -22.78 -4.40
C ASN A 553 8.06 -23.93 -4.27
N LEU A 554 8.41 -24.96 -3.52
CA LEU A 554 7.61 -26.16 -3.31
C LEU A 554 7.42 -26.40 -1.80
N PRO A 555 6.60 -25.60 -1.09
CA PRO A 555 6.36 -25.78 0.32
C PRO A 555 5.38 -26.92 0.59
N LEU A 556 5.71 -27.74 1.57
CA LEU A 556 4.82 -28.68 2.22
C LEU A 556 4.52 -28.15 3.62
N ARG A 557 3.26 -27.83 3.88
CA ARG A 557 2.81 -27.23 5.14
C ARG A 557 1.87 -28.17 5.89
N LEU A 558 2.34 -28.69 7.01
CA LEU A 558 1.50 -29.43 7.95
C LEU A 558 0.93 -28.46 8.96
N LEU A 559 -0.38 -28.28 8.93
CA LEU A 559 -1.12 -27.41 9.83
C LEU A 559 -2.00 -28.24 10.76
N ASN A 560 -1.81 -28.08 12.07
CA ASN A 560 -2.65 -28.63 13.12
C ASN A 560 -3.30 -27.44 13.86
N ALA A 561 -4.61 -27.48 14.03
CA ALA A 561 -5.34 -26.47 14.78
C ALA A 561 -6.31 -27.13 15.77
N ASP A 562 -6.16 -26.81 17.05
CA ASP A 562 -7.04 -27.28 18.14
C ASP A 562 -7.88 -26.11 18.61
N PHE A 563 -9.18 -26.31 18.73
CA PHE A 563 -10.14 -25.28 19.07
C PHE A 563 -11.02 -25.71 20.22
N HIS A 564 -11.03 -24.89 21.27
CA HIS A 564 -11.87 -25.10 22.45
C HIS A 564 -12.84 -23.90 22.54
N TYR A 565 -14.11 -24.18 22.32
CA TYR A 565 -15.21 -23.21 22.38
C TYR A 565 -16.04 -23.43 23.64
N TYR A 566 -16.39 -22.36 24.31
CA TYR A 566 -17.23 -22.31 25.50
C TYR A 566 -18.35 -21.28 25.25
N GLY A 567 -19.55 -21.75 25.00
CA GLY A 567 -20.77 -20.97 24.81
C GLY A 567 -21.95 -21.72 25.42
N ILE A 568 -23.11 -21.75 24.76
CA ILE A 568 -24.25 -22.58 25.16
C ILE A 568 -23.82 -24.03 25.36
N SER A 569 -22.93 -24.53 24.52
CA SER A 569 -22.31 -25.86 24.63
C SER A 569 -20.80 -25.75 24.63
N GLU A 570 -20.13 -26.61 25.36
CA GLU A 570 -18.69 -26.78 25.25
C GLU A 570 -18.36 -27.64 24.03
N GLN A 571 -17.49 -27.16 23.15
CA GLN A 571 -17.09 -27.85 21.94
C GLN A 571 -15.58 -27.87 21.84
N ARG A 572 -15.03 -29.04 21.55
CA ARG A 572 -13.60 -29.28 21.30
C ARG A 572 -13.45 -30.03 20.00
N PHE A 573 -12.69 -29.47 19.08
CA PHE A 573 -12.37 -30.14 17.84
C PHE A 573 -11.00 -29.76 17.35
N SER A 574 -10.40 -30.66 16.56
CA SER A 574 -9.10 -30.45 15.94
C SER A 574 -9.19 -30.64 14.43
N ARG A 575 -8.38 -29.90 13.70
CA ARG A 575 -8.19 -30.07 12.26
C ARG A 575 -6.70 -30.26 11.99
N ARG A 576 -6.37 -31.27 11.19
CA ARG A 576 -5.02 -31.56 10.75
C ARG A 576 -5.01 -31.77 9.24
N LYS A 577 -4.12 -31.04 8.53
CA LYS A 577 -4.00 -31.19 7.08
C LYS A 577 -2.57 -30.89 6.62
N LEU A 578 -2.11 -31.68 5.66
CA LEU A 578 -0.91 -31.41 4.88
C LEU A 578 -1.33 -30.67 3.61
N PHE A 579 -0.79 -29.45 3.41
CA PHE A 579 -1.00 -28.65 2.21
C PHE A 579 0.27 -28.61 1.37
N PHE A 580 0.09 -28.70 0.05
CA PHE A 580 1.13 -28.42 -0.92
C PHE A 580 0.78 -27.12 -1.64
N GLU A 581 1.67 -26.12 -1.56
CA GLU A 581 1.39 -24.74 -1.93
C GLU A 581 2.45 -24.20 -2.92
N PRO A 582 2.54 -24.75 -4.15
CA PRO A 582 3.58 -24.37 -5.11
C PRO A 582 3.46 -22.92 -5.52
N ASN A 583 4.62 -22.31 -5.75
CA ASN A 583 4.75 -20.96 -6.28
C ASN A 583 5.86 -20.94 -7.33
N ILE A 584 5.54 -20.47 -8.53
CA ILE A 584 6.49 -20.25 -9.61
C ILE A 584 6.53 -18.77 -9.96
N GLU A 585 7.73 -18.22 -10.12
CA GLU A 585 7.98 -16.87 -10.57
C GLU A 585 9.00 -16.91 -11.70
N LEU A 586 8.65 -16.31 -12.82
CA LEU A 586 9.48 -16.15 -14.00
C LEU A 586 9.62 -14.66 -14.25
N TYR A 587 10.82 -14.15 -14.49
CA TYR A 587 10.99 -12.75 -14.82
C TYR A 587 12.19 -12.50 -15.74
N HIS A 588 12.01 -11.52 -16.59
CA HIS A 588 13.00 -11.02 -17.52
C HIS A 588 13.14 -9.51 -17.37
N TRP A 589 14.35 -9.02 -17.57
CA TRP A 589 14.63 -7.59 -17.43
C TRP A 589 15.70 -7.16 -18.41
N ASP A 590 15.33 -6.27 -19.33
CA ASP A 590 16.27 -5.51 -20.14
C ASP A 590 15.75 -4.07 -20.37
N GLU A 591 16.50 -3.26 -21.13
CA GLU A 591 16.17 -1.84 -21.36
C GLU A 591 14.85 -1.64 -22.10
N ASN A 592 14.51 -2.52 -23.02
CA ASN A 592 13.35 -2.38 -23.90
C ASN A 592 12.13 -3.14 -23.40
N VAL A 593 12.35 -4.33 -22.82
CA VAL A 593 11.24 -5.20 -22.41
C VAL A 593 11.52 -5.77 -21.03
N SER A 594 10.56 -5.62 -20.15
CA SER A 594 10.55 -6.33 -18.87
C SER A 594 9.24 -7.07 -18.69
N TRP A 595 9.30 -8.27 -18.11
CA TRP A 595 8.10 -9.01 -17.78
C TRP A 595 8.27 -9.86 -16.53
N VAL A 596 7.17 -10.04 -15.81
CA VAL A 596 7.07 -10.91 -14.64
C VAL A 596 5.81 -11.76 -14.78
N PHE A 597 5.95 -13.05 -14.56
CA PHE A 597 4.85 -13.99 -14.45
C PHE A 597 4.96 -14.71 -13.12
N THR A 598 3.86 -14.74 -12.34
CA THR A 598 3.77 -15.42 -11.06
C THR A 598 2.53 -16.29 -11.02
N ALA A 599 2.66 -17.54 -10.60
CA ALA A 599 1.53 -18.39 -10.29
C ALA A 599 1.74 -19.03 -8.92
N ARG A 600 0.74 -18.95 -8.05
CA ARG A 600 0.82 -19.43 -6.66
C ARG A 600 -0.48 -20.07 -6.21
N MET A 601 -0.34 -21.04 -5.33
CA MET A 601 -1.44 -21.67 -4.61
C MET A 601 -1.23 -21.50 -3.12
N ASN A 602 -2.28 -21.12 -2.41
CA ASN A 602 -2.32 -21.06 -0.96
C ASN A 602 -3.56 -21.78 -0.45
N SER A 603 -3.49 -22.37 0.73
CA SER A 603 -4.62 -23.09 1.32
C SER A 603 -4.74 -22.76 2.80
N ASP A 604 -5.94 -22.80 3.37
CA ASP A 604 -6.11 -22.62 4.82
C ASP A 604 -7.37 -23.31 5.33
N PHE A 605 -7.50 -23.38 6.65
CA PHE A 605 -8.77 -23.71 7.30
C PHE A 605 -9.71 -22.51 7.25
N PRO A 606 -11.04 -22.72 7.19
CA PRO A 606 -11.98 -21.66 7.52
C PRO A 606 -11.75 -21.18 8.97
N THR A 607 -12.20 -19.97 9.30
CA THR A 607 -12.15 -19.53 10.70
C THR A 607 -12.81 -20.57 11.60
N LEU A 608 -12.10 -21.03 12.64
CA LEU A 608 -12.58 -22.12 13.47
C LEU A 608 -13.83 -21.73 14.25
N LEU A 609 -13.98 -20.44 14.62
CA LEU A 609 -15.22 -19.94 15.21
C LEU A 609 -16.42 -20.13 14.27
N ALA A 610 -16.26 -19.91 12.97
CA ALA A 610 -17.34 -20.13 12.00
C ALA A 610 -17.74 -21.61 11.87
N THR A 611 -16.86 -22.52 12.31
CA THR A 611 -17.15 -23.98 12.33
C THR A 611 -17.76 -24.47 13.65
N ALA A 612 -17.78 -23.63 14.69
CA ALA A 612 -18.45 -23.97 15.92
C ALA A 612 -19.99 -23.97 15.73
N ASP A 613 -20.67 -24.82 16.46
CA ASP A 613 -22.13 -24.80 16.48
C ASP A 613 -22.59 -23.74 17.48
N TYR A 614 -22.91 -22.58 16.98
CA TYR A 614 -23.40 -21.47 17.78
C TYR A 614 -24.54 -20.72 17.07
N ARG A 615 -25.36 -20.05 17.85
CA ARG A 615 -26.35 -19.08 17.42
C ARG A 615 -26.07 -17.77 18.16
N ASN A 616 -26.08 -16.67 17.43
CA ASN A 616 -25.98 -15.33 18.00
C ASN A 616 -27.12 -14.47 17.43
N ASP A 617 -28.03 -14.08 18.27
CA ASP A 617 -29.17 -13.20 17.98
C ASP A 617 -29.11 -11.88 18.78
N SER A 618 -27.91 -11.49 19.20
CA SER A 618 -27.69 -10.22 19.89
C SER A 618 -28.11 -9.00 19.06
N ASP A 619 -28.03 -9.10 17.73
CA ASP A 619 -28.73 -8.27 16.77
C ASP A 619 -29.97 -9.03 16.28
N PRO A 620 -31.17 -8.65 16.70
CA PRO A 620 -32.37 -9.42 16.41
C PRO A 620 -32.78 -9.40 14.94
N LEU A 621 -32.33 -8.43 14.15
CA LEU A 621 -32.56 -8.41 12.70
C LEU A 621 -31.53 -9.20 11.89
N ASN A 622 -30.38 -9.57 12.50
CA ASN A 622 -29.29 -10.27 11.84
C ASN A 622 -28.75 -11.42 12.69
N ILE A 623 -29.47 -12.54 12.69
CA ILE A 623 -29.10 -13.74 13.44
C ILE A 623 -27.93 -14.44 12.76
N ARG A 624 -26.91 -14.82 13.52
CA ARG A 624 -25.72 -15.52 12.99
C ARG A 624 -25.63 -16.94 13.52
N LEU A 625 -25.33 -17.87 12.63
CA LEU A 625 -25.11 -19.29 12.93
C LEU A 625 -23.71 -19.72 12.56
N GLY A 626 -23.21 -20.77 13.18
CA GLY A 626 -22.01 -21.48 12.74
C GLY A 626 -22.31 -22.66 11.83
N ASN A 627 -21.28 -23.27 11.21
CA ASN A 627 -21.42 -24.43 10.33
C ASN A 627 -20.20 -25.35 10.41
N LYS A 628 -20.36 -26.50 11.08
CA LYS A 628 -19.29 -27.53 11.23
C LYS A 628 -18.81 -28.15 9.91
N ASN A 629 -19.61 -28.06 8.84
CA ASN A 629 -19.34 -28.66 7.55
C ASN A 629 -18.50 -27.81 6.60
N LEU A 630 -17.93 -26.71 7.07
CA LEU A 630 -17.06 -25.86 6.26
C LEU A 630 -15.82 -26.63 5.81
N ARG A 631 -15.49 -26.47 4.51
CA ARG A 631 -14.34 -27.09 3.86
C ARG A 631 -13.10 -26.19 3.92
N ASN A 632 -11.92 -26.77 3.68
CA ASN A 632 -10.69 -26.01 3.58
C ASN A 632 -10.69 -25.15 2.31
N LEU A 633 -10.17 -23.94 2.44
CA LEU A 633 -10.05 -22.97 1.35
C LEU A 633 -8.81 -23.25 0.50
N HIS A 634 -8.92 -23.05 -0.80
CA HIS A 634 -7.80 -23.08 -1.74
C HIS A 634 -7.85 -21.85 -2.61
N HIS A 635 -6.78 -21.05 -2.59
CA HIS A 635 -6.61 -19.83 -3.38
C HIS A 635 -5.61 -20.08 -4.49
N TYR A 636 -5.95 -19.64 -5.68
CA TYR A 636 -5.11 -19.71 -6.88
C TYR A 636 -4.97 -18.30 -7.41
N ASP A 637 -3.73 -17.83 -7.50
CA ASP A 637 -3.39 -16.51 -8.03
C ASP A 637 -2.46 -16.66 -9.22
N VAL A 638 -2.76 -15.96 -10.31
CA VAL A 638 -1.90 -15.85 -11.49
C VAL A 638 -1.77 -14.38 -11.83
N ASP A 639 -0.54 -13.88 -11.88
CA ASP A 639 -0.23 -12.50 -12.20
C ASP A 639 0.76 -12.45 -13.37
N ALA A 640 0.48 -11.62 -14.36
CA ALA A 640 1.36 -11.36 -15.48
C ALA A 640 1.49 -9.85 -15.72
N ASN A 641 2.72 -9.36 -15.82
CA ASN A 641 3.01 -7.96 -16.12
C ASN A 641 4.06 -7.91 -17.23
N VAL A 642 3.83 -7.08 -18.23
CA VAL A 642 4.76 -6.82 -19.33
C VAL A 642 4.87 -5.33 -19.52
N THR A 643 6.10 -4.81 -19.59
CA THR A 643 6.36 -3.41 -19.91
C THR A 643 7.33 -3.34 -21.08
N ILE A 644 6.97 -2.54 -22.08
CA ILE A 644 7.74 -2.29 -23.29
C ILE A 644 8.07 -0.80 -23.32
N ASN A 645 9.35 -0.47 -23.37
CA ASN A 645 9.85 0.90 -23.49
C ASN A 645 10.31 1.13 -24.92
N GLY A 646 9.88 2.23 -25.49
CA GLY A 646 10.24 2.66 -26.85
C GLY A 646 10.87 4.06 -26.85
N GLU A 647 11.07 4.59 -28.04
CA GLU A 647 11.53 5.96 -28.23
C GLU A 647 10.45 6.99 -27.83
N LYS A 648 10.84 8.26 -27.65
CA LYS A 648 9.94 9.40 -27.33
C LYS A 648 9.13 9.19 -26.04
N GLU A 649 9.76 8.73 -24.99
CA GLU A 649 9.08 8.42 -23.72
C GLU A 649 7.91 7.44 -23.86
N GLN A 650 7.91 6.61 -24.94
CA GLN A 650 6.86 5.62 -25.14
C GLN A 650 7.01 4.50 -24.11
N THR A 651 5.92 4.22 -23.40
CA THR A 651 5.80 3.05 -22.52
C THR A 651 4.46 2.38 -22.76
N ILE A 652 4.47 1.06 -22.91
CA ILE A 652 3.28 0.22 -22.95
C ILE A 652 3.41 -0.75 -21.78
N SER A 653 2.46 -0.70 -20.86
CA SER A 653 2.38 -1.65 -19.76
C SER A 653 1.10 -2.46 -19.85
N LEU A 654 1.24 -3.78 -19.79
CA LEU A 654 0.13 -4.73 -19.80
C LEU A 654 0.16 -5.47 -18.47
N SER A 655 -0.95 -5.51 -17.74
CA SER A 655 -1.10 -6.33 -16.56
C SER A 655 -2.34 -7.21 -16.64
N ALA A 656 -2.22 -8.44 -16.19
CA ALA A 656 -3.32 -9.38 -16.09
C ALA A 656 -3.23 -10.11 -14.75
N ASN A 657 -4.34 -10.14 -14.02
CA ASN A 657 -4.45 -10.82 -12.73
C ASN A 657 -5.63 -11.77 -12.78
N TYR A 658 -5.48 -12.97 -12.28
CA TYR A 658 -6.55 -13.94 -12.09
C TYR A 658 -6.49 -14.46 -10.67
N HIS A 659 -7.62 -14.40 -9.98
CA HIS A 659 -7.78 -14.95 -8.64
C HIS A 659 -9.00 -15.87 -8.59
N ARG A 660 -8.84 -17.07 -8.00
CA ARG A 660 -9.92 -18.01 -7.76
C ARG A 660 -9.83 -18.57 -6.36
N THR A 661 -10.98 -18.71 -5.70
CA THR A 661 -11.07 -19.38 -4.39
C THR A 661 -12.02 -20.58 -4.49
N ASP A 662 -11.49 -21.78 -4.22
CA ASP A 662 -12.30 -22.97 -4.04
C ASP A 662 -12.69 -23.13 -2.56
N ASN A 663 -13.92 -23.61 -2.33
CA ASN A 663 -14.54 -23.73 -1.01
C ASN A 663 -14.57 -22.37 -0.25
N GLN A 664 -14.73 -21.27 -0.96
CA GLN A 664 -14.87 -19.97 -0.32
C GLN A 664 -16.01 -20.00 0.70
N VAL A 665 -15.76 -19.44 1.89
CA VAL A 665 -16.82 -19.26 2.87
C VAL A 665 -17.69 -18.10 2.43
N ALA A 666 -18.90 -18.41 1.97
CA ALA A 666 -19.96 -17.46 1.70
C ALA A 666 -20.93 -17.44 2.88
N TYR A 667 -21.60 -16.32 3.08
CA TYR A 667 -22.60 -16.16 4.14
C TYR A 667 -24.00 -16.30 3.52
N ALA A 668 -24.51 -17.53 3.56
CA ALA A 668 -25.84 -17.81 3.07
C ALA A 668 -26.89 -17.06 3.90
N LEU A 669 -27.82 -16.44 3.19
CA LEU A 669 -28.88 -15.61 3.77
C LEU A 669 -30.23 -16.34 3.73
N ILE A 670 -30.88 -16.46 4.88
CA ILE A 670 -32.29 -16.85 5.01
C ILE A 670 -33.06 -15.62 5.45
N PHE A 671 -33.95 -15.11 4.61
CA PHE A 671 -34.70 -13.89 4.87
C PHE A 671 -36.15 -14.21 5.23
N ASP A 672 -36.66 -13.55 6.26
CA ASP A 672 -38.06 -13.63 6.66
C ASP A 672 -38.84 -12.46 6.07
N ASN A 673 -39.68 -12.74 5.06
CA ASN A 673 -40.50 -11.76 4.35
C ASN A 673 -41.55 -11.05 5.21
N ALA A 674 -41.91 -11.64 6.37
CA ALA A 674 -42.91 -11.07 7.27
C ALA A 674 -42.29 -10.08 8.26
N THR A 675 -41.08 -10.34 8.73
CA THR A 675 -40.47 -9.56 9.81
C THR A 675 -39.25 -8.74 9.33
N GLY A 676 -38.63 -9.13 8.20
CA GLY A 676 -37.38 -8.56 7.71
C GLY A 676 -36.14 -9.08 8.46
N ILE A 677 -36.29 -10.15 9.25
CA ILE A 677 -35.19 -10.77 9.96
C ILE A 677 -34.34 -11.58 8.97
N SER A 678 -33.02 -11.37 9.02
CA SER A 678 -32.03 -12.10 8.25
C SER A 678 -31.30 -13.13 9.13
N THR A 679 -31.35 -14.40 8.77
CA THR A 679 -30.49 -15.43 9.38
C THR A 679 -29.33 -15.74 8.45
N ILE A 680 -28.11 -15.56 8.95
CA ILE A 680 -26.86 -15.66 8.18
C ILE A 680 -26.09 -16.86 8.69
N TYR A 681 -25.68 -17.77 7.79
CA TYR A 681 -24.83 -18.87 8.14
C TYR A 681 -23.70 -19.08 7.13
N PRO A 682 -22.47 -19.44 7.58
CA PRO A 682 -21.36 -19.66 6.69
C PRO A 682 -21.53 -20.97 5.92
N THR A 683 -21.28 -20.97 4.62
CA THR A 683 -21.30 -22.14 3.77
C THR A 683 -20.13 -22.14 2.79
N SER A 684 -19.64 -23.33 2.41
CA SER A 684 -18.56 -23.43 1.44
C SER A 684 -19.12 -23.47 0.02
N VAL A 685 -18.78 -22.49 -0.79
CA VAL A 685 -19.21 -22.39 -2.19
C VAL A 685 -18.03 -22.41 -3.14
N ASN A 686 -18.26 -22.92 -4.35
CA ASN A 686 -17.29 -22.91 -5.45
C ASN A 686 -17.79 -22.05 -6.59
N GLY A 687 -16.84 -21.50 -7.38
CA GLY A 687 -17.15 -20.71 -8.55
C GLY A 687 -16.85 -19.23 -8.38
N ASN A 688 -16.34 -18.78 -7.23
CA ASN A 688 -15.90 -17.41 -7.02
C ASN A 688 -14.51 -17.20 -7.65
N TRP A 689 -14.45 -16.30 -8.63
CA TRP A 689 -13.21 -15.88 -9.25
C TRP A 689 -13.31 -14.47 -9.83
N ASN A 690 -12.19 -13.82 -9.94
CA ASN A 690 -12.10 -12.53 -10.60
C ASN A 690 -10.88 -12.48 -11.51
N THR A 691 -10.94 -11.60 -12.50
CA THR A 691 -9.82 -11.28 -13.38
C THR A 691 -9.81 -9.79 -13.66
N LYS A 692 -8.61 -9.22 -13.66
CA LYS A 692 -8.37 -7.84 -14.03
C LYS A 692 -7.38 -7.80 -15.17
N PHE A 693 -7.66 -7.00 -16.17
CA PHE A 693 -6.74 -6.67 -17.26
C PHE A 693 -6.59 -5.16 -17.34
N GLU A 694 -5.36 -4.67 -17.51
CA GLU A 694 -5.05 -3.25 -17.57
C GLU A 694 -4.00 -3.01 -18.65
N VAL A 695 -4.23 -1.99 -19.47
CA VAL A 695 -3.32 -1.53 -20.52
C VAL A 695 -3.04 -0.06 -20.28
N GLU A 696 -1.79 0.26 -20.00
CA GLU A 696 -1.34 1.64 -19.90
C GLU A 696 -0.45 1.97 -21.09
N PHE A 697 -0.79 3.04 -21.80
CA PHE A 697 -0.03 3.57 -22.93
C PHE A 697 0.37 5.02 -22.66
N LYS A 698 1.67 5.32 -22.77
CA LYS A 698 2.21 6.68 -22.66
C LYS A 698 3.13 6.97 -23.83
N ARG A 699 3.07 8.19 -24.35
CA ARG A 699 3.96 8.64 -25.44
C ARG A 699 3.98 10.16 -25.54
N ALA A 700 5.16 10.71 -25.83
CA ALA A 700 5.26 12.09 -26.32
C ALA A 700 4.84 12.16 -27.80
N LEU A 701 3.90 13.07 -28.12
CA LEU A 701 3.35 13.21 -29.46
C LEU A 701 4.22 14.08 -30.38
N ASP A 702 5.04 14.95 -29.81
CA ASP A 702 5.93 15.85 -30.53
C ASP A 702 7.41 15.54 -30.28
N LYS A 703 8.29 16.07 -31.11
CA LYS A 703 9.75 15.88 -30.98
C LYS A 703 10.36 16.60 -29.79
N ALA A 704 9.71 17.65 -29.29
CA ALA A 704 10.18 18.46 -28.17
C ALA A 704 9.64 17.95 -26.82
N ASN A 705 8.90 16.84 -26.78
CA ASN A 705 8.25 16.24 -25.60
C ASN A 705 7.36 17.26 -24.83
N LYS A 706 6.76 18.21 -25.56
CA LYS A 706 5.83 19.20 -24.98
C LYS A 706 4.42 18.66 -24.80
N ILE A 707 4.02 17.69 -25.62
CA ILE A 707 2.70 17.06 -25.58
C ILE A 707 2.89 15.63 -25.17
N LEU A 708 2.48 15.30 -23.93
CA LEU A 708 2.48 13.92 -23.43
C LEU A 708 1.05 13.39 -23.43
N PHE A 709 0.84 12.30 -24.14
CA PHE A 709 -0.40 11.53 -24.14
C PHE A 709 -0.26 10.34 -23.21
N SER A 710 -1.29 10.08 -22.41
CA SER A 710 -1.42 8.84 -21.66
C SER A 710 -2.86 8.35 -21.69
N ASN A 711 -3.01 7.04 -21.80
CA ASN A 711 -4.29 6.36 -21.70
C ASN A 711 -4.12 5.13 -20.81
N ASN A 712 -5.07 4.91 -19.93
CA ASN A 712 -5.14 3.73 -19.07
C ASN A 712 -6.51 3.09 -19.23
N PHE A 713 -6.55 1.98 -19.96
CA PHE A 713 -7.74 1.14 -20.10
C PHE A 713 -7.67 -0.03 -19.12
N SER A 714 -8.75 -0.28 -18.40
CA SER A 714 -8.87 -1.40 -17.47
C SER A 714 -10.20 -2.13 -17.64
N THR A 715 -10.18 -3.43 -17.46
CA THR A 715 -11.40 -4.22 -17.30
C THR A 715 -11.26 -5.15 -16.11
N ASN A 716 -12.28 -5.19 -15.28
CA ASN A 716 -12.36 -6.07 -14.12
C ASN A 716 -13.64 -6.90 -14.26
N TYR A 717 -13.50 -8.22 -14.20
CA TYR A 717 -14.61 -9.14 -14.19
C TYR A 717 -14.64 -9.90 -12.88
N ASN A 718 -15.79 -9.90 -12.21
CA ASN A 718 -15.99 -10.63 -10.96
C ASN A 718 -17.20 -11.57 -11.09
N HIS A 719 -16.94 -12.87 -10.97
CA HIS A 719 -17.96 -13.92 -10.90
C HIS A 719 -18.16 -14.30 -9.45
N SER A 720 -19.27 -13.82 -8.87
CA SER A 720 -19.63 -14.01 -7.47
C SER A 720 -20.71 -15.06 -7.32
N VAL A 721 -20.49 -15.99 -6.42
CA VAL A 721 -21.46 -17.06 -6.06
C VAL A 721 -21.77 -16.95 -4.59
N ASP A 722 -23.06 -16.97 -4.26
CA ASP A 722 -23.56 -17.06 -2.89
C ASP A 722 -24.82 -17.90 -2.82
N MET A 723 -25.36 -18.06 -1.63
CA MET A 723 -26.55 -18.87 -1.36
C MET A 723 -27.62 -18.00 -0.66
N VAL A 724 -28.86 -18.14 -1.09
CA VAL A 724 -29.97 -17.40 -0.47
C VAL A 724 -31.23 -18.26 -0.44
N SER A 725 -32.05 -18.07 0.58
CA SER A 725 -33.33 -18.72 0.72
C SER A 725 -34.31 -17.84 1.52
N ILE A 726 -35.58 -18.19 1.54
CA ILE A 726 -36.61 -17.52 2.32
C ILE A 726 -37.02 -18.44 3.47
N THR A 727 -37.41 -17.89 4.58
CA THR A 727 -37.93 -18.63 5.74
C THR A 727 -39.13 -19.47 5.32
N GLY A 728 -39.10 -20.75 5.63
CA GLY A 728 -40.11 -21.72 5.24
C GLY A 728 -39.89 -22.43 3.91
N SER A 729 -38.90 -21.97 3.08
CA SER A 729 -38.48 -22.68 1.88
C SER A 729 -37.54 -23.83 2.22
N THR A 730 -37.74 -24.98 1.61
CA THR A 730 -36.82 -26.13 1.67
C THR A 730 -35.66 -26.00 0.67
N GLU A 731 -35.74 -25.07 -0.26
CA GLU A 731 -34.74 -24.88 -1.31
C GLU A 731 -33.83 -23.69 -0.99
N THR A 732 -32.54 -23.94 -1.03
CA THR A 732 -31.52 -22.90 -1.02
C THR A 732 -31.06 -22.62 -2.44
N LEU A 733 -31.33 -21.41 -2.95
CA LEU A 733 -30.98 -21.03 -4.31
C LEU A 733 -29.54 -20.52 -4.36
N ARG A 734 -28.78 -21.05 -5.33
CA ARG A 734 -27.48 -20.52 -5.68
C ARG A 734 -27.63 -19.21 -6.47
N SER A 735 -27.17 -18.13 -5.89
CA SER A 735 -27.14 -16.82 -6.55
C SER A 735 -25.81 -16.64 -7.27
N VAL A 736 -25.86 -16.29 -8.55
CA VAL A 736 -24.67 -15.99 -9.36
C VAL A 736 -24.83 -14.59 -9.93
N VAL A 737 -23.83 -13.75 -9.72
CA VAL A 737 -23.75 -12.41 -10.29
C VAL A 737 -22.46 -12.26 -11.04
N ASN A 738 -22.55 -11.79 -12.28
CA ASN A 738 -21.44 -11.41 -13.12
C ASN A 738 -21.34 -9.89 -13.15
N ASN A 739 -20.22 -9.37 -12.69
CA ASN A 739 -19.96 -7.95 -12.65
C ASN A 739 -18.77 -7.61 -13.55
N TRP A 740 -19.03 -6.86 -14.63
CA TRP A 740 -18.04 -6.26 -15.49
C TRP A 740 -17.89 -4.78 -15.13
N GLU A 741 -16.65 -4.36 -14.91
CA GLU A 741 -16.27 -2.97 -14.80
C GLU A 741 -15.26 -2.65 -15.89
N PHE A 742 -15.57 -1.66 -16.73
CA PHE A 742 -14.68 -1.13 -17.74
C PHE A 742 -14.28 0.27 -17.31
N GLY A 743 -12.98 0.54 -17.27
CA GLY A 743 -12.43 1.86 -16.98
C GLY A 743 -11.58 2.33 -18.14
N ASP A 744 -11.74 3.58 -18.54
CA ASP A 744 -10.84 4.25 -19.47
C ASP A 744 -10.50 5.64 -18.94
N GLU A 745 -9.23 5.95 -18.89
CA GLU A 745 -8.73 7.23 -18.42
C GLU A 745 -7.73 7.79 -19.44
N LEU A 746 -8.04 8.93 -20.02
CA LEU A 746 -7.21 9.61 -21.00
C LEU A 746 -6.72 10.93 -20.43
N LYS A 747 -5.41 11.21 -20.57
CA LYS A 747 -4.78 12.47 -20.18
C LYS A 747 -3.91 12.99 -21.33
N VAL A 748 -4.00 14.28 -21.59
CA VAL A 748 -3.13 15.02 -22.51
C VAL A 748 -2.50 16.18 -21.74
N ASN A 749 -1.22 16.06 -21.47
CA ASN A 749 -0.46 17.13 -20.82
C ASN A 749 0.27 17.94 -21.90
N TYR A 750 0.02 19.24 -21.96
CA TYR A 750 0.70 20.19 -22.84
C TYR A 750 1.51 21.20 -22.03
N ARG A 751 2.83 21.09 -22.12
CA ARG A 751 3.78 22.01 -21.50
C ARG A 751 4.40 22.92 -22.56
N LEU A 752 3.87 24.11 -22.68
CA LEU A 752 4.37 25.10 -23.64
C LEU A 752 5.81 25.48 -23.31
N ASN A 753 6.08 25.81 -22.02
CA ASN A 753 7.37 26.14 -21.42
C ASN A 753 7.29 25.96 -19.89
N ASP A 754 8.29 26.45 -19.15
CA ASP A 754 8.33 26.35 -17.68
C ASP A 754 7.23 27.16 -16.97
N ASN A 755 6.61 28.13 -17.66
CA ASN A 755 5.58 29.01 -17.11
C ASN A 755 4.15 28.55 -17.40
N TYR A 756 3.94 27.69 -18.39
CA TYR A 756 2.58 27.32 -18.85
C TYR A 756 2.50 25.83 -19.07
N GLU A 757 1.66 25.20 -18.29
CA GLU A 757 1.32 23.76 -18.41
C GLU A 757 -0.19 23.57 -18.28
N PHE A 758 -0.77 22.77 -19.18
CA PHE A 758 -2.18 22.46 -19.23
C PHE A 758 -2.35 20.94 -19.30
N THR A 759 -3.29 20.40 -18.54
CA THR A 759 -3.64 18.99 -18.62
C THR A 759 -5.13 18.85 -18.84
N PHE A 760 -5.49 18.31 -19.99
CA PHE A 760 -6.84 17.81 -20.24
C PHE A 760 -6.93 16.37 -19.77
N HIS A 761 -7.99 16.02 -19.05
CA HIS A 761 -8.26 14.65 -18.66
C HIS A 761 -9.74 14.32 -18.83
N THR A 762 -10.01 13.08 -19.16
CA THR A 762 -11.35 12.49 -19.16
C THR A 762 -11.26 11.04 -18.75
N GLY A 763 -12.26 10.58 -18.03
CA GLY A 763 -12.32 9.19 -17.57
C GLY A 763 -13.75 8.70 -17.54
N GLU A 764 -13.93 7.40 -17.75
CA GLU A 764 -15.19 6.70 -17.63
C GLU A 764 -14.98 5.39 -16.89
N LYS A 765 -15.90 5.05 -15.97
CA LYS A 765 -16.08 3.73 -15.38
C LYS A 765 -17.49 3.25 -15.70
N TYR A 766 -17.57 2.23 -16.52
CA TYR A 766 -18.84 1.63 -16.94
C TYR A 766 -19.03 0.29 -16.25
N TYR A 767 -20.18 0.12 -15.61
CA TYR A 767 -20.56 -1.07 -14.86
C TYR A 767 -21.68 -1.81 -15.58
N LEU A 768 -21.44 -3.09 -15.86
CA LEU A 768 -22.42 -3.99 -16.44
C LEU A 768 -22.57 -5.21 -15.55
N ILE A 769 -23.72 -5.30 -14.87
CA ILE A 769 -23.95 -6.33 -13.88
C ILE A 769 -25.20 -7.11 -14.28
N ASN A 770 -25.07 -8.42 -14.35
CA ASN A 770 -26.14 -9.30 -14.73
C ASN A 770 -26.19 -10.56 -13.85
N SER A 771 -27.38 -11.12 -13.74
CA SER A 771 -27.66 -12.38 -13.06
C SER A 771 -28.82 -13.09 -13.76
N ALA A 772 -28.76 -14.40 -13.78
CA ALA A 772 -29.88 -15.22 -14.26
C ALA A 772 -30.98 -15.39 -13.20
N ARG A 773 -30.84 -14.77 -12.05
CA ARG A 773 -31.77 -14.87 -10.94
C ARG A 773 -33.08 -14.17 -11.22
N VAL A 774 -34.21 -14.79 -10.85
CA VAL A 774 -35.53 -14.15 -10.92
C VAL A 774 -35.57 -12.91 -10.05
N GLY A 775 -36.12 -11.82 -10.58
CA GLY A 775 -36.20 -10.52 -9.86
C GLY A 775 -34.91 -9.69 -9.92
N PHE A 776 -33.85 -10.16 -10.54
CA PHE A 776 -32.64 -9.36 -10.74
C PHE A 776 -32.78 -8.45 -11.96
N GLU A 777 -32.70 -7.16 -11.75
CA GLU A 777 -32.60 -6.19 -12.82
C GLU A 777 -31.14 -5.98 -13.23
N ASN A 778 -30.84 -6.16 -14.51
CA ASN A 778 -29.52 -5.87 -15.02
C ASN A 778 -29.16 -4.40 -14.81
N ILE A 779 -27.98 -4.15 -14.26
CA ILE A 779 -27.53 -2.82 -13.94
C ILE A 779 -26.54 -2.36 -15.00
N LYS A 780 -26.78 -1.15 -15.48
CA LYS A 780 -25.90 -0.41 -16.38
C LYS A 780 -25.70 0.97 -15.78
N ALA A 781 -24.56 1.20 -15.16
CA ALA A 781 -24.22 2.48 -14.56
C ALA A 781 -22.91 3.00 -15.13
N SER A 782 -22.77 4.30 -15.20
CA SER A 782 -21.58 4.99 -15.70
C SER A 782 -21.23 6.15 -14.79
N ASP A 783 -19.97 6.19 -14.37
CA ASP A 783 -19.34 7.33 -13.72
C ASP A 783 -18.31 7.89 -14.68
N TYR A 784 -18.46 9.15 -15.11
CA TYR A 784 -17.52 9.79 -16.02
C TYR A 784 -17.13 11.18 -15.57
N ASN A 785 -15.93 11.59 -15.97
CA ASN A 785 -15.41 12.92 -15.68
C ASN A 785 -14.76 13.54 -16.92
N ILE A 786 -14.77 14.87 -16.97
CA ILE A 786 -14.05 15.67 -17.94
C ILE A 786 -13.49 16.87 -17.20
N GLY A 787 -12.19 17.11 -17.30
CA GLY A 787 -11.55 18.21 -16.60
C GLY A 787 -10.38 18.85 -17.33
N LEU A 788 -10.07 20.04 -16.89
CA LEU A 788 -8.92 20.83 -17.33
C LEU A 788 -8.15 21.34 -16.12
N ASN A 789 -6.87 21.02 -16.05
CA ASN A 789 -5.94 21.56 -15.06
C ASN A 789 -5.00 22.54 -15.76
N ALA A 790 -4.69 23.65 -15.10
CA ALA A 790 -3.73 24.63 -15.60
C ALA A 790 -2.77 25.05 -14.48
N GLN A 791 -1.48 25.15 -14.84
CA GLN A 791 -0.45 25.75 -14.03
C GLN A 791 0.17 26.89 -14.84
N ILE A 792 0.09 28.10 -14.30
CA ILE A 792 0.45 29.33 -15.02
C ILE A 792 1.30 30.21 -14.10
N VAL A 793 2.47 30.58 -14.56
CA VAL A 793 3.26 31.63 -13.91
C VAL A 793 2.88 32.96 -14.52
N LEU A 794 2.16 33.75 -13.75
CA LEU A 794 1.73 35.10 -14.08
C LEU A 794 2.86 36.14 -13.84
N PRO A 795 2.72 37.38 -14.31
CA PRO A 795 3.64 38.45 -13.94
C PRO A 795 3.85 38.52 -12.42
N TRP A 796 5.02 39.03 -12.00
CA TRP A 796 5.47 39.14 -10.61
C TRP A 796 5.69 37.74 -9.93
N GLU A 797 5.97 36.69 -10.70
CA GLU A 797 6.19 35.30 -10.18
C GLU A 797 4.98 34.74 -9.42
N LEU A 798 3.78 35.24 -9.74
CA LEU A 798 2.55 34.73 -9.15
C LEU A 798 2.18 33.39 -9.84
N GLN A 799 2.15 32.30 -9.11
CA GLN A 799 1.79 30.99 -9.62
C GLN A 799 0.29 30.75 -9.43
N LEU A 800 -0.41 30.54 -10.53
CA LEU A 800 -1.80 30.09 -10.56
C LEU A 800 -1.84 28.60 -10.86
N THR A 801 -2.45 27.83 -9.97
CA THR A 801 -2.82 26.44 -10.22
C THR A 801 -4.34 26.35 -10.11
N THR A 802 -4.99 25.79 -11.10
CA THR A 802 -6.45 25.61 -11.09
C THR A 802 -6.82 24.30 -11.75
N ASP A 803 -7.85 23.64 -11.23
CA ASP A 803 -8.53 22.53 -11.85
C ASP A 803 -10.04 22.72 -11.82
N MET A 804 -10.64 22.45 -12.95
CA MET A 804 -12.10 22.41 -13.07
C MET A 804 -12.49 21.10 -13.71
N THR A 805 -13.25 20.28 -12.97
CA THR A 805 -13.65 18.95 -13.40
C THR A 805 -15.14 18.75 -13.19
N MET A 806 -15.82 18.29 -14.23
CA MET A 806 -17.17 17.79 -14.17
C MET A 806 -17.12 16.30 -13.83
N PHE A 807 -17.86 15.88 -12.82
CA PHE A 807 -18.13 14.49 -12.49
C PHE A 807 -19.60 14.20 -12.70
N ALA A 808 -19.92 13.15 -13.42
CA ALA A 808 -21.31 12.78 -13.66
C ALA A 808 -21.54 11.29 -13.42
N ARG A 809 -22.68 10.97 -12.84
CA ARG A 809 -23.14 9.62 -12.54
C ARG A 809 -24.47 9.37 -13.20
N ARG A 810 -24.63 8.21 -13.84
CA ARG A 810 -25.85 7.83 -14.54
C ARG A 810 -26.12 6.35 -14.37
N GLY A 811 -27.40 5.98 -14.41
CA GLY A 811 -27.86 4.59 -14.33
C GLY A 811 -28.01 4.04 -12.91
N TYR A 812 -27.90 4.90 -11.89
CA TYR A 812 -28.18 4.53 -10.49
C TYR A 812 -29.69 4.48 -10.25
N GLN A 813 -30.16 3.58 -9.38
CA GLN A 813 -31.58 3.36 -9.16
C GLN A 813 -32.22 4.55 -8.42
N GLN A 814 -31.53 5.07 -7.41
CA GLN A 814 -31.99 6.27 -6.72
C GLN A 814 -31.67 7.50 -7.59
N SER A 815 -32.72 8.26 -7.96
CA SER A 815 -32.56 9.43 -8.83
C SER A 815 -31.59 10.46 -8.26
N GLU A 816 -31.55 10.60 -6.94
CA GLU A 816 -30.66 11.50 -6.20
C GLU A 816 -29.18 11.15 -6.34
N MET A 817 -28.86 9.89 -6.71
CA MET A 817 -27.50 9.43 -6.94
C MET A 817 -27.00 9.71 -8.38
N ASN A 818 -27.91 10.09 -9.29
CA ASN A 818 -27.58 10.44 -10.67
C ASN A 818 -27.19 11.91 -10.79
N THR A 819 -26.03 12.27 -10.24
CA THR A 819 -25.54 13.64 -10.11
C THR A 819 -24.74 14.12 -11.32
N THR A 820 -24.56 15.43 -11.43
CA THR A 820 -23.54 16.11 -12.24
C THR A 820 -22.93 17.19 -11.38
N ASP A 821 -21.69 17.02 -10.99
CA ASP A 821 -20.99 17.86 -10.02
C ASP A 821 -19.85 18.57 -10.71
N TRP A 822 -19.85 19.90 -10.75
CA TRP A 822 -18.75 20.71 -11.22
C TRP A 822 -17.87 21.13 -10.04
N ILE A 823 -16.67 20.60 -9.99
CA ILE A 823 -15.73 20.91 -8.91
C ILE A 823 -14.66 21.84 -9.44
N TRP A 824 -14.55 23.01 -8.81
CA TRP A 824 -13.54 23.99 -9.18
C TRP A 824 -12.65 24.34 -8.00
N ASN A 825 -11.36 24.05 -8.15
CA ASN A 825 -10.32 24.35 -7.18
C ASN A 825 -9.31 25.35 -7.79
N VAL A 826 -8.82 26.29 -6.96
CA VAL A 826 -7.88 27.34 -7.37
C VAL A 826 -6.84 27.55 -6.29
N GLN A 827 -5.59 27.74 -6.68
CA GLN A 827 -4.52 28.18 -5.81
C GLN A 827 -3.74 29.32 -6.48
N LEU A 828 -3.53 30.39 -5.75
CA LEU A 828 -2.59 31.47 -6.09
C LEU A 828 -1.45 31.42 -5.07
N ALA A 829 -0.22 31.30 -5.52
CA ALA A 829 0.96 31.28 -4.67
C ALA A 829 2.00 32.27 -5.13
N ARG A 830 2.67 32.94 -4.19
CA ARG A 830 3.81 33.81 -4.48
C ARG A 830 4.90 33.62 -3.43
N THR A 831 6.12 33.49 -3.89
CA THR A 831 7.30 33.35 -3.06
C THR A 831 8.04 34.67 -2.89
N PHE A 832 8.42 34.99 -1.67
CA PHE A 832 9.09 36.21 -1.24
C PHE A 832 10.41 35.86 -0.53
N LEU A 833 11.20 36.91 -0.19
CA LEU A 833 12.41 36.80 0.62
C LEU A 833 13.40 35.76 0.06
N LYS A 834 13.67 35.82 -1.25
CA LYS A 834 14.62 34.94 -1.95
C LYS A 834 14.25 33.45 -1.81
N GLY A 835 12.99 33.10 -1.86
CA GLY A 835 12.53 31.76 -1.81
C GLY A 835 12.18 31.22 -0.40
N HIS A 836 12.34 32.03 0.65
CA HIS A 836 12.12 31.56 2.02
C HIS A 836 10.67 31.68 2.50
N LEU A 837 9.86 32.59 2.01
CA LEU A 837 8.47 32.75 2.42
C LEU A 837 7.55 32.60 1.22
N THR A 838 6.58 31.70 1.28
CA THR A 838 5.53 31.55 0.29
C THR A 838 4.17 31.87 0.89
N ALA A 839 3.43 32.78 0.29
CA ALA A 839 2.04 33.05 0.60
C ALA A 839 1.15 32.32 -0.42
N LYS A 840 0.09 31.64 0.06
CA LYS A 840 -0.85 30.88 -0.75
C LYS A 840 -2.28 31.26 -0.41
N LEU A 841 -3.08 31.51 -1.44
CA LEU A 841 -4.53 31.66 -1.35
C LEU A 841 -5.15 30.45 -2.07
N GLN A 842 -5.90 29.64 -1.36
CA GLN A 842 -6.50 28.40 -1.87
C GLN A 842 -8.01 28.45 -1.77
N GLY A 843 -8.71 28.09 -2.84
CA GLY A 843 -10.12 27.85 -2.88
C GLY A 843 -10.40 26.39 -3.22
N PHE A 844 -11.20 25.73 -2.43
CA PHE A 844 -11.63 24.35 -2.62
C PHE A 844 -13.11 24.29 -2.89
N ASP A 845 -13.52 23.55 -3.93
CA ASP A 845 -14.91 23.36 -4.35
C ASP A 845 -15.69 24.67 -4.38
N LEU A 846 -15.20 25.66 -5.13
CA LEU A 846 -15.76 27.02 -5.14
C LEU A 846 -17.23 27.06 -5.57
N LEU A 847 -17.68 26.06 -6.35
CA LEU A 847 -19.07 25.96 -6.83
C LEU A 847 -19.97 25.26 -5.80
N GLN A 848 -19.40 24.58 -4.80
CA GLN A 848 -20.12 23.85 -3.74
C GLN A 848 -20.98 22.71 -4.28
N GLU A 849 -20.45 21.97 -5.25
CA GLU A 849 -21.18 20.85 -5.87
C GLU A 849 -20.59 19.48 -5.53
N LEU A 850 -19.59 19.41 -4.66
CA LEU A 850 -18.98 18.15 -4.26
C LEU A 850 -19.99 17.20 -3.61
N SER A 851 -20.20 16.04 -4.21
CA SER A 851 -20.98 14.95 -3.66
C SER A 851 -20.12 13.71 -3.39
N ASN A 852 -20.31 13.06 -2.24
CA ASN A 852 -19.61 11.82 -1.87
C ASN A 852 -20.57 10.63 -1.94
N ILE A 853 -20.75 10.13 -3.16
CA ILE A 853 -21.64 9.01 -3.46
C ILE A 853 -20.81 7.79 -3.80
N ARG A 854 -21.19 6.64 -3.23
CA ARG A 854 -20.55 5.35 -3.48
C ARG A 854 -21.60 4.30 -3.70
N TYR A 855 -21.24 3.24 -4.44
CA TYR A 855 -22.07 2.09 -4.50
C TYR A 855 -21.29 0.78 -4.45
N VAL A 856 -21.93 -0.27 -3.96
CA VAL A 856 -21.38 -1.61 -3.87
C VAL A 856 -22.42 -2.59 -4.37
N ILE A 857 -22.00 -3.56 -5.15
CA ILE A 857 -22.87 -4.63 -5.62
C ILE A 857 -22.19 -5.98 -5.44
N ASN A 858 -22.98 -6.97 -5.08
CA ASN A 858 -22.54 -8.37 -4.92
C ASN A 858 -23.69 -9.32 -5.29
N SER A 859 -23.48 -10.62 -5.06
CA SER A 859 -24.48 -11.66 -5.39
C SER A 859 -25.77 -11.58 -4.54
N GLN A 860 -25.76 -10.89 -3.41
CA GLN A 860 -26.91 -10.77 -2.51
C GLN A 860 -27.72 -9.50 -2.76
N GLY A 861 -27.07 -8.43 -3.24
CA GLY A 861 -27.77 -7.17 -3.42
C GLY A 861 -26.89 -6.04 -3.91
N ARG A 862 -27.44 -4.85 -3.93
CA ARG A 862 -26.73 -3.60 -4.19
C ARG A 862 -26.97 -2.59 -3.07
N THR A 863 -25.99 -1.74 -2.82
CA THR A 863 -26.03 -0.69 -1.83
C THR A 863 -25.55 0.60 -2.46
N GLU A 864 -26.39 1.62 -2.41
CA GLU A 864 -26.08 3.00 -2.79
C GLU A 864 -25.92 3.82 -1.50
N MET A 865 -24.83 4.58 -1.38
CA MET A 865 -24.49 5.29 -0.16
C MET A 865 -24.08 6.72 -0.48
N TRP A 866 -24.68 7.66 0.21
CA TRP A 866 -24.25 9.04 0.31
C TRP A 866 -23.55 9.28 1.67
N ASN A 867 -22.47 10.08 1.68
CA ASN A 867 -21.80 10.52 2.90
C ASN A 867 -21.61 12.03 2.87
N ASN A 868 -21.63 12.66 4.05
CA ASN A 868 -21.21 14.04 4.15
C ASN A 868 -19.72 14.17 3.79
N SER A 869 -19.33 15.32 3.30
CA SER A 869 -17.96 15.64 2.92
C SER A 869 -17.57 17.04 3.38
N ILE A 870 -16.30 17.39 3.21
CA ILE A 870 -15.79 18.72 3.51
C ILE A 870 -16.51 19.77 2.68
N PRO A 871 -17.08 20.85 3.29
CA PRO A 871 -17.70 21.95 2.55
C PRO A 871 -16.65 22.80 1.83
N ARG A 872 -17.10 23.61 0.87
CA ARG A 872 -16.23 24.60 0.21
C ARG A 872 -15.55 25.53 1.22
N TYR A 873 -14.32 25.90 0.94
CA TYR A 873 -13.60 26.88 1.74
C TYR A 873 -12.62 27.70 0.90
N VAL A 874 -12.27 28.86 1.41
CA VAL A 874 -11.14 29.68 0.96
C VAL A 874 -10.19 29.82 2.14
N MET A 875 -8.89 29.61 1.90
CA MET A 875 -7.87 29.61 2.94
C MET A 875 -6.65 30.40 2.50
N LEU A 876 -6.14 31.25 3.38
CA LEU A 876 -4.82 31.87 3.25
C LEU A 876 -3.82 31.12 4.13
N SER A 877 -2.69 30.74 3.54
CA SER A 877 -1.59 30.12 4.28
C SER A 877 -0.24 30.78 3.97
N LEU A 878 0.65 30.73 4.95
CA LEU A 878 2.03 31.20 4.86
C LEU A 878 2.96 30.02 5.15
N ALA A 879 3.90 29.76 4.25
CA ALA A 879 4.91 28.73 4.40
C ALA A 879 6.31 29.35 4.45
N TRP A 880 7.07 29.01 5.50
CA TRP A 880 8.46 29.43 5.69
C TRP A 880 9.40 28.27 5.45
N LYS A 881 10.31 28.42 4.46
CA LYS A 881 11.33 27.44 4.12
C LYS A 881 12.70 27.87 4.63
N PHE A 882 13.46 26.98 5.23
CA PHE A 882 14.83 27.24 5.63
C PHE A 882 15.76 26.10 5.18
N ASN A 883 16.97 26.47 4.82
CA ASN A 883 18.06 25.58 4.46
C ASN A 883 19.37 26.15 5.02
N ILE A 884 20.04 25.37 5.86
CA ILE A 884 21.30 25.76 6.50
C ILE A 884 22.34 24.69 6.15
N ASN A 885 23.19 24.99 5.18
CA ASN A 885 24.32 24.14 4.84
C ASN A 885 25.50 24.43 5.77
N PRO A 886 26.15 23.40 6.33
CA PRO A 886 27.42 23.61 7.03
C PRO A 886 28.43 24.20 6.01
N LYS A 887 29.00 25.33 6.33
CA LYS A 887 30.11 25.88 5.55
C LYS A 887 31.20 24.82 5.46
N LYS A 888 31.64 24.45 4.24
CA LYS A 888 32.85 23.64 4.09
C LYS A 888 33.99 24.37 4.81
N LYS A 889 34.54 23.77 5.88
CA LYS A 889 35.83 24.16 6.43
C LYS A 889 36.93 23.74 5.48
#